data_3df84180b01f77723ae5549a326c738f
#
_entry.id   3df84180b01f77723ae5549a326c738f
#
_cell.length_a   1.000
_cell.length_b   1.000
_cell.length_c   1.000
_cell.angle_alpha   90.00
_cell.angle_beta   90.00
_cell.angle_gamma   90.00
#
_symmetry.space_group_name_H-M   'P 1'
#
loop_
_entity.id
_entity.type
_entity.pdbx_description
1 polymer ?
#
loop_
_entity_poly.entity_id
_entity_poly.type
_entity_poly.pdbx_seq_one_letter_code
_entity_poly.pdbx_strand_id
1 'polypeptide(L)'
;VTFLHKGFDEIRRLGLRSETEQMVRHASPTGETGMLVVDSVVPGGPAHKNLEPGDVLIRVNGEVITQFLKMETLLDDSVDHKIELLIERGGIAASVNLLVQDLHSITPAHFLEVSGAVIHPLSYQQARNCRFRCGRVYVAEPGYMLFRAGVPRHAIITKFAGKEISVLDDLITVLSKLSRGARVPLEYISYLDRHRTKSVLVTVDRHEWYAPPQIYNRDDSTGLWSIRAAFQPLSTPPHSSILNGELVLAKQEASTAEVTMEQVDQERRQELIDGVASMETNDGHSSEGSHTQDESDIGKKKRRVEEDPPADGAAADYSLVDNNRELELKDTRNGESTVVADYQSPPALSANASYAEHVIEPTLVMFEVHVPPSCMVDGVHSQHFFGTGVIVYHSQSLGLVAVDKNTVAISVSDVMLSFAAFPIEIPGEVVFLHPVHNFALVAYDPSALGPVGASAVRAAELLPEPALRRGDSVYLVGLSRSLQATSRKSIVTNPCAALNIGSADCPRYRAINMEVVELDTDFGSTFSGVLTDERGRVQAIWGSFSTQLKFGCSSSEDHQFVRGIPVYSISEVVNKIASGAKGPPLLINGVKRPMPLVRMLEVELYPTLLSKARSFGLSDQWVQALVKRDPVRRQVLRVKGCLAGSKAENLLEQGDMVLAINKEPVTCFRDIENACQALDNSDDADGNLNLTIFRQGREMDILVGTDVRDGIGTTRVINWCGCIVQEPHSAVRALGYLPEEGHGVYVARWCHGSPVHRYGLYALQWIVEINGKPIPDLDAFISVTKELEHGEFVRVRTVHLNGKPRVLTLKQDLHYWPTWELRFDPDTAVWRRQIVKAL
;
A
#
# COMPACT_ATOMS: atom_id res chain seq x y z
N VAL A 1 30.50 12.19 -23.52
CA VAL A 1 30.07 13.19 -24.54
C VAL A 1 29.03 12.54 -25.44
N THR A 2 27.96 13.27 -25.72
CA THR A 2 27.01 12.89 -26.78
C THR A 2 27.30 13.72 -28.02
N PHE A 3 27.49 13.06 -29.14
CA PHE A 3 27.64 13.71 -30.42
C PHE A 3 26.38 13.51 -31.27
N LEU A 4 26.07 14.49 -32.11
CA LEU A 4 25.07 14.40 -33.18
C LEU A 4 25.78 14.52 -34.53
N HIS A 5 25.39 13.71 -35.51
CA HIS A 5 25.80 13.91 -36.88
C HIS A 5 24.93 15.00 -37.48
N LYS A 6 25.58 16.11 -37.91
CA LYS A 6 24.90 17.26 -38.53
C LYS A 6 25.42 17.47 -39.93
N GLY A 7 24.49 17.86 -40.81
CA GLY A 7 24.86 18.17 -42.19
C GLY A 7 25.75 19.41 -42.29
N PHE A 8 26.61 19.49 -43.35
CA PHE A 8 27.50 20.61 -43.54
C PHE A 8 26.80 21.98 -43.55
N ASP A 9 25.54 22.07 -44.01
CA ASP A 9 24.80 23.30 -44.02
C ASP A 9 24.45 23.81 -42.59
N GLU A 10 24.16 22.90 -41.66
CA GLU A 10 23.98 23.23 -40.25
C GLU A 10 25.31 23.63 -39.60
N ILE A 11 26.38 22.89 -39.91
CA ILE A 11 27.67 23.10 -39.26
C ILE A 11 28.28 24.43 -39.69
N ARG A 12 28.07 24.89 -40.93
CA ARG A 12 28.45 26.26 -41.36
C ARG A 12 27.81 27.31 -40.51
N ARG A 13 26.55 27.12 -40.08
CA ARG A 13 25.84 28.06 -39.18
C ARG A 13 26.44 28.06 -37.78
N LEU A 14 27.09 26.96 -37.36
CA LEU A 14 27.89 26.89 -36.14
C LEU A 14 29.26 27.54 -36.26
N GLY A 15 29.61 28.02 -37.44
CA GLY A 15 30.86 28.76 -37.70
C GLY A 15 31.98 27.94 -38.30
N LEU A 16 31.71 26.74 -38.87
CA LEU A 16 32.74 25.95 -39.55
C LEU A 16 33.40 26.76 -40.69
N ARG A 17 34.72 26.83 -40.69
CA ARG A 17 35.45 27.53 -41.74
C ARG A 17 35.42 26.75 -43.06
N SER A 18 35.32 27.48 -44.18
CA SER A 18 35.26 26.88 -45.53
C SER A 18 36.47 26.02 -45.88
N GLU A 19 37.66 26.40 -45.41
CA GLU A 19 38.91 25.65 -45.61
C GLU A 19 38.84 24.31 -44.84
N THR A 20 38.34 24.31 -43.61
CA THR A 20 38.17 23.10 -42.81
C THR A 20 37.14 22.18 -43.45
N GLU A 21 36.01 22.72 -43.95
CA GLU A 21 35.00 21.92 -44.65
C GLU A 21 35.56 21.25 -45.89
N GLN A 22 36.31 21.99 -46.72
CA GLN A 22 36.96 21.42 -47.93
C GLN A 22 37.95 20.30 -47.57
N MET A 23 38.78 20.51 -46.56
CA MET A 23 39.72 19.52 -46.07
C MET A 23 38.99 18.25 -45.59
N VAL A 24 37.94 18.39 -44.79
CA VAL A 24 37.14 17.26 -44.26
C VAL A 24 36.45 16.51 -45.40
N ARG A 25 35.86 17.21 -46.36
CA ARG A 25 35.23 16.56 -47.54
C ARG A 25 36.21 15.74 -48.39
N HIS A 26 37.48 16.20 -48.51
CA HIS A 26 38.49 15.45 -49.21
C HIS A 26 39.02 14.23 -48.47
N ALA A 27 39.05 14.30 -47.14
CA ALA A 27 39.52 13.23 -46.26
C ALA A 27 38.46 12.23 -45.86
N SER A 28 37.18 12.58 -46.04
CA SER A 28 36.01 11.73 -45.61
C SER A 28 35.67 10.68 -46.68
N PRO A 29 34.98 9.60 -46.32
CA PRO A 29 34.48 8.61 -47.28
C PRO A 29 33.55 9.25 -48.32
N THR A 30 33.50 8.66 -49.52
CA THR A 30 32.63 9.12 -50.59
C THR A 30 31.17 9.05 -50.16
N GLY A 31 30.46 10.19 -50.24
CA GLY A 31 29.04 10.29 -49.83
C GLY A 31 28.83 10.80 -48.42
N GLU A 32 29.88 11.18 -47.69
CA GLU A 32 29.73 11.82 -46.38
C GLU A 32 29.04 13.18 -46.51
N THR A 33 27.99 13.40 -45.68
CA THR A 33 27.13 14.58 -45.76
C THR A 33 27.27 15.54 -44.58
N GLY A 34 28.07 15.22 -43.58
CA GLY A 34 28.18 16.00 -42.38
C GLY A 34 29.37 15.62 -41.50
N MET A 35 29.32 16.07 -40.25
CA MET A 35 30.35 15.85 -39.23
C MET A 35 29.69 15.65 -37.87
N LEU A 36 30.48 15.19 -36.89
CA LEU A 36 30.05 15.02 -35.51
C LEU A 36 30.13 16.34 -34.74
N VAL A 37 29.07 16.73 -34.10
CA VAL A 37 28.93 17.94 -33.28
C VAL A 37 28.61 17.55 -31.87
N VAL A 38 29.25 18.16 -30.89
CA VAL A 38 28.94 17.96 -29.47
C VAL A 38 27.53 18.46 -29.17
N ASP A 39 26.68 17.57 -28.68
CA ASP A 39 25.34 17.87 -28.20
C ASP A 39 25.32 18.15 -26.69
N SER A 40 25.93 17.26 -25.91
CA SER A 40 26.01 17.41 -24.49
C SER A 40 27.23 16.74 -23.87
N VAL A 41 27.62 17.24 -22.70
CA VAL A 41 28.76 16.72 -21.93
C VAL A 41 28.30 16.37 -20.54
N VAL A 42 28.66 15.17 -20.05
CA VAL A 42 28.33 14.72 -18.71
C VAL A 42 29.11 15.52 -17.67
N PRO A 43 28.45 16.16 -16.70
CA PRO A 43 29.13 16.93 -15.66
C PRO A 43 30.11 16.08 -14.86
N GLY A 44 31.33 16.61 -14.66
CA GLY A 44 32.39 15.93 -13.90
C GLY A 44 33.07 14.77 -14.59
N GLY A 45 32.71 14.49 -15.84
CA GLY A 45 33.41 13.53 -16.70
C GLY A 45 34.70 14.12 -17.34
N PRO A 46 35.47 13.30 -18.08
CA PRO A 46 36.76 13.75 -18.70
C PRO A 46 36.61 14.93 -19.62
N ALA A 47 35.51 15.03 -20.36
CA ALA A 47 35.25 16.11 -21.31
C ALA A 47 34.65 17.37 -20.65
N HIS A 48 34.23 17.31 -19.36
CA HIS A 48 33.60 18.44 -18.66
C HIS A 48 34.57 19.66 -18.63
N LYS A 49 34.06 20.83 -19.00
CA LYS A 49 34.82 22.09 -19.13
C LYS A 49 35.85 22.14 -20.28
N ASN A 50 36.06 21.02 -20.97
CA ASN A 50 36.96 20.97 -22.13
C ASN A 50 36.18 21.06 -23.45
N LEU A 51 35.03 20.36 -23.51
CA LEU A 51 34.10 20.40 -24.64
C LEU A 51 32.80 21.11 -24.25
N GLU A 52 32.20 21.78 -25.24
CA GLU A 52 30.92 22.48 -25.09
C GLU A 52 29.95 22.08 -26.18
N PRO A 53 28.62 22.15 -25.92
CA PRO A 53 27.63 21.96 -26.99
C PRO A 53 27.87 22.90 -28.17
N GLY A 54 27.87 22.36 -29.39
CA GLY A 54 28.16 23.10 -30.61
C GLY A 54 29.57 23.00 -31.09
N ASP A 55 30.50 22.39 -30.34
CA ASP A 55 31.86 22.09 -30.84
C ASP A 55 31.79 21.09 -32.00
N VAL A 56 32.45 21.42 -33.08
CA VAL A 56 32.52 20.56 -34.26
C VAL A 56 33.80 19.71 -34.20
N LEU A 57 33.66 18.39 -34.19
CA LEU A 57 34.81 17.48 -34.19
C LEU A 57 35.42 17.40 -35.56
N ILE A 58 36.71 17.68 -35.67
CA ILE A 58 37.45 17.64 -36.94
C ILE A 58 38.36 16.41 -36.99
N ARG A 59 39.22 16.24 -35.99
CA ARG A 59 40.19 15.13 -35.93
C ARG A 59 40.29 14.53 -34.55
N VAL A 60 40.64 13.26 -34.53
CA VAL A 60 41.05 12.54 -33.30
C VAL A 60 42.39 11.94 -33.56
N ASN A 61 43.41 12.23 -32.73
CA ASN A 61 44.80 11.81 -32.92
C ASN A 61 45.33 12.08 -34.34
N GLY A 62 44.98 13.25 -34.93
CA GLY A 62 45.40 13.66 -36.26
C GLY A 62 44.55 13.10 -37.41
N GLU A 63 43.68 12.14 -37.20
CA GLU A 63 42.83 11.53 -38.20
C GLU A 63 41.46 12.23 -38.28
N VAL A 64 40.93 12.47 -39.46
CA VAL A 64 39.61 13.09 -39.69
C VAL A 64 38.51 12.08 -39.34
N ILE A 65 37.62 12.46 -38.47
CA ILE A 65 36.49 11.62 -37.98
C ILE A 65 35.17 12.32 -38.27
N THR A 66 34.32 11.68 -39.09
CA THR A 66 32.99 12.17 -39.45
C THR A 66 31.88 11.18 -39.10
N GLN A 67 32.25 9.94 -38.76
CA GLN A 67 31.30 8.84 -38.51
C GLN A 67 31.41 8.33 -37.10
N PHE A 68 30.23 7.93 -36.52
CA PHE A 68 30.15 7.37 -35.17
C PHE A 68 30.98 6.09 -35.03
N LEU A 69 30.85 5.15 -35.97
CA LEU A 69 31.49 3.84 -35.84
C LEU A 69 33.01 3.99 -35.73
N LYS A 70 33.60 4.88 -36.55
CA LYS A 70 35.02 5.15 -36.51
C LYS A 70 35.46 5.80 -35.20
N MET A 71 34.65 6.72 -34.68
CA MET A 71 34.86 7.35 -33.38
C MET A 71 34.80 6.34 -32.23
N GLU A 72 33.78 5.46 -32.23
CA GLU A 72 33.60 4.41 -31.23
C GLU A 72 34.79 3.44 -31.22
N THR A 73 35.19 2.92 -32.38
CA THR A 73 36.37 2.02 -32.51
C THR A 73 37.60 2.67 -31.89
N LEU A 74 37.86 3.95 -32.23
CA LEU A 74 39.01 4.67 -31.73
C LEU A 74 38.95 4.88 -30.21
N LEU A 75 37.77 5.15 -29.66
CA LEU A 75 37.57 5.28 -28.19
C LEU A 75 37.80 3.94 -27.50
N ASP A 76 37.29 2.84 -28.07
CA ASP A 76 37.44 1.50 -27.48
C ASP A 76 38.90 1.07 -27.44
N ASP A 77 39.67 1.36 -28.52
CA ASP A 77 41.11 1.08 -28.61
C ASP A 77 41.96 2.00 -27.69
N SER A 78 41.39 3.11 -27.21
CA SER A 78 42.08 4.14 -26.43
C SER A 78 41.68 4.19 -24.95
N VAL A 79 41.02 3.17 -24.42
CA VAL A 79 40.64 3.13 -23.00
C VAL A 79 41.86 3.31 -22.11
N ASP A 80 41.75 4.17 -21.10
CA ASP A 80 42.81 4.61 -20.16
C ASP A 80 44.00 5.36 -20.83
N HIS A 81 43.86 5.71 -22.09
CA HIS A 81 44.85 6.51 -22.81
C HIS A 81 44.32 7.93 -23.09
N LYS A 82 45.25 8.87 -23.27
CA LYS A 82 44.90 10.23 -23.68
C LYS A 82 44.77 10.28 -25.21
N ILE A 83 43.70 10.92 -25.65
CA ILE A 83 43.46 11.25 -27.05
C ILE A 83 43.47 12.75 -27.25
N GLU A 84 43.95 13.19 -28.40
CA GLU A 84 43.90 14.59 -28.82
C GLU A 84 42.73 14.80 -29.76
N LEU A 85 41.79 15.69 -29.38
CA LEU A 85 40.69 16.12 -30.23
C LEU A 85 41.00 17.49 -30.84
N LEU A 86 40.95 17.63 -32.14
CA LEU A 86 40.89 18.90 -32.82
C LEU A 86 39.45 19.25 -33.10
N ILE A 87 38.98 20.35 -32.57
CA ILE A 87 37.62 20.86 -32.72
C ILE A 87 37.60 22.26 -33.32
N GLU A 88 36.49 22.66 -33.90
CA GLU A 88 36.16 24.06 -34.13
C GLU A 88 35.03 24.53 -33.27
N ARG A 89 35.23 25.63 -32.54
CA ARG A 89 34.26 26.30 -31.67
C ARG A 89 34.00 27.72 -32.21
N GLY A 90 32.86 27.94 -32.83
CA GLY A 90 32.52 29.24 -33.40
C GLY A 90 33.55 29.73 -34.44
N GLY A 91 34.15 28.85 -35.26
CA GLY A 91 35.15 29.16 -36.26
C GLY A 91 36.60 29.25 -35.74
N ILE A 92 36.82 28.99 -34.48
CA ILE A 92 38.16 28.97 -33.86
C ILE A 92 38.59 27.51 -33.65
N ALA A 93 39.72 27.12 -34.19
CA ALA A 93 40.29 25.80 -33.96
C ALA A 93 40.84 25.70 -32.53
N ALA A 94 40.51 24.61 -31.84
CA ALA A 94 41.04 24.30 -30.52
C ALA A 94 41.46 22.82 -30.44
N SER A 95 42.61 22.58 -29.77
CA SER A 95 43.05 21.21 -29.45
C SER A 95 42.73 20.91 -28.00
N VAL A 96 42.09 19.75 -27.75
CA VAL A 96 41.67 19.29 -26.45
C VAL A 96 42.19 17.89 -26.18
N ASN A 97 42.93 17.72 -25.07
CA ASN A 97 43.43 16.41 -24.67
C ASN A 97 42.47 15.83 -23.60
N LEU A 98 41.93 14.65 -23.87
CA LEU A 98 41.01 13.93 -23.01
C LEU A 98 41.55 12.55 -22.65
N LEU A 99 41.35 12.14 -21.40
CA LEU A 99 41.55 10.76 -20.99
C LEU A 99 40.29 9.97 -21.33
N VAL A 100 40.41 8.89 -22.11
CA VAL A 100 39.29 8.01 -22.42
C VAL A 100 39.02 7.15 -21.20
N GLN A 101 37.82 7.28 -20.66
CA GLN A 101 37.37 6.57 -19.44
C GLN A 101 36.72 5.22 -19.82
N ASP A 102 37.10 4.16 -19.11
CA ASP A 102 36.43 2.88 -19.21
C ASP A 102 34.97 3.00 -18.72
N LEU A 103 33.99 2.75 -19.59
CA LEU A 103 32.59 2.79 -19.29
C LEU A 103 32.19 1.69 -18.27
N HIS A 104 32.86 0.53 -18.32
CA HIS A 104 32.63 -0.56 -17.39
C HIS A 104 32.98 -0.15 -15.94
N SER A 105 34.08 0.57 -15.76
CA SER A 105 34.56 1.04 -14.45
C SER A 105 33.60 2.02 -13.77
N ILE A 106 32.81 2.76 -14.53
CA ILE A 106 31.79 3.70 -14.02
C ILE A 106 30.34 3.15 -14.05
N THR A 107 30.17 1.90 -14.51
CA THR A 107 28.89 1.20 -14.43
C THR A 107 28.68 0.72 -13.00
N PRO A 108 27.50 0.98 -12.38
CA PRO A 108 27.25 0.55 -11.01
C PRO A 108 27.43 -0.96 -10.84
N ALA A 109 28.35 -1.37 -9.98
CA ALA A 109 28.63 -2.76 -9.65
C ALA A 109 28.09 -3.16 -8.26
N HIS A 110 27.41 -2.25 -7.56
CA HIS A 110 26.83 -2.49 -6.26
C HIS A 110 25.59 -1.63 -6.03
N PHE A 111 24.70 -2.10 -5.17
CA PHE A 111 23.53 -1.35 -4.71
C PHE A 111 23.13 -1.72 -3.29
N LEU A 112 22.46 -0.81 -2.61
CA LEU A 112 21.92 -0.97 -1.28
C LEU A 112 20.42 -1.30 -1.36
N GLU A 113 20.00 -2.32 -0.62
CA GLU A 113 18.59 -2.59 -0.31
C GLU A 113 18.33 -2.28 1.16
N VAL A 114 17.38 -1.39 1.44
CA VAL A 114 16.98 -1.02 2.81
C VAL A 114 15.50 -0.66 2.84
N SER A 115 14.72 -1.27 3.74
CA SER A 115 13.26 -1.05 3.87
C SER A 115 12.52 -1.11 2.52
N GLY A 116 12.90 -2.04 1.65
CA GLY A 116 12.38 -2.19 0.29
C GLY A 116 12.87 -1.13 -0.70
N ALA A 117 13.69 -0.16 -0.28
CA ALA A 117 14.32 0.78 -1.20
C ALA A 117 15.51 0.14 -1.91
N VAL A 118 15.71 0.50 -3.18
CA VAL A 118 16.88 0.14 -3.97
C VAL A 118 17.62 1.42 -4.36
N ILE A 119 18.84 1.55 -3.86
CA ILE A 119 19.66 2.76 -3.99
C ILE A 119 21.03 2.35 -4.55
N HIS A 120 21.47 3.03 -5.58
CA HIS A 120 22.76 2.71 -6.23
C HIS A 120 23.48 3.97 -6.72
N PRO A 121 24.79 3.90 -7.06
CA PRO A 121 25.47 4.99 -7.71
C PRO A 121 24.82 5.34 -9.06
N LEU A 122 24.66 6.61 -9.36
CA LEU A 122 24.07 7.08 -10.61
C LEU A 122 24.90 6.59 -11.80
N SER A 123 24.30 5.82 -12.70
CA SER A 123 24.96 5.27 -13.89
C SER A 123 25.29 6.36 -14.91
N TYR A 124 26.22 6.07 -15.83
CA TYR A 124 26.54 6.94 -16.97
C TYR A 124 25.28 7.26 -17.81
N GLN A 125 24.47 6.26 -18.12
CA GLN A 125 23.26 6.43 -18.93
C GLN A 125 22.28 7.41 -18.28
N GLN A 126 22.08 7.29 -16.97
CA GLN A 126 21.20 8.19 -16.21
C GLN A 126 21.85 9.57 -16.05
N ALA A 127 23.15 9.64 -15.75
CA ALA A 127 23.89 10.89 -15.61
C ALA A 127 23.86 11.70 -16.90
N ARG A 128 24.00 11.05 -18.06
CA ARG A 128 23.90 11.68 -19.39
C ARG A 128 22.52 12.29 -19.61
N ASN A 129 21.44 11.53 -19.33
CA ASN A 129 20.09 11.98 -19.54
C ASN A 129 19.67 13.08 -18.55
N CYS A 130 20.12 12.96 -17.30
CA CYS A 130 19.78 13.87 -16.21
C CYS A 130 20.74 15.07 -16.06
N ARG A 131 21.88 15.05 -16.77
CA ARG A 131 22.97 16.03 -16.67
C ARG A 131 23.51 16.19 -15.24
N PHE A 132 23.68 15.08 -14.54
CA PHE A 132 24.35 15.00 -13.25
C PHE A 132 25.70 14.29 -13.38
N ARG A 133 26.55 14.43 -12.35
CA ARG A 133 27.78 13.67 -12.24
C ARG A 133 27.48 12.20 -11.96
N CYS A 134 28.19 11.27 -12.64
CA CYS A 134 28.14 9.84 -12.34
C CYS A 134 28.51 9.55 -10.88
N GLY A 135 27.99 8.45 -10.34
CA GLY A 135 28.34 7.96 -9.00
C GLY A 135 27.60 8.63 -7.84
N ARG A 136 26.74 9.64 -8.08
CA ARG A 136 25.88 10.19 -7.03
C ARG A 136 24.86 9.16 -6.54
N VAL A 137 24.36 9.34 -5.33
CA VAL A 137 23.41 8.41 -4.70
C VAL A 137 22.02 8.56 -5.33
N TYR A 138 21.62 7.56 -6.08
CA TYR A 138 20.40 7.55 -6.88
C TYR A 138 19.38 6.56 -6.34
N VAL A 139 18.13 7.01 -6.22
CA VAL A 139 17.00 6.21 -5.74
C VAL A 139 16.30 5.56 -6.95
N ALA A 140 16.56 4.28 -7.17
CA ALA A 140 15.90 3.50 -8.21
C ALA A 140 14.48 3.11 -7.79
N GLU A 141 14.35 2.69 -6.53
CA GLU A 141 13.08 2.38 -5.88
C GLU A 141 13.10 3.01 -4.48
N PRO A 142 12.11 3.85 -4.12
CA PRO A 142 12.10 4.49 -2.80
C PRO A 142 11.76 3.52 -1.66
N GLY A 143 11.17 2.36 -1.95
CA GLY A 143 10.70 1.44 -0.92
C GLY A 143 9.66 2.11 -0.02
N TYR A 144 9.57 1.66 1.22
CA TYR A 144 8.60 2.23 2.17
C TYR A 144 9.13 3.50 2.86
N MET A 145 10.33 3.43 3.45
CA MET A 145 10.89 4.51 4.25
C MET A 145 11.00 5.84 3.49
N LEU A 146 11.53 5.81 2.27
CA LEU A 146 11.70 7.00 1.44
C LEU A 146 10.39 7.44 0.79
N PHE A 147 9.55 6.48 0.35
CA PHE A 147 8.27 6.78 -0.26
C PHE A 147 7.34 7.51 0.72
N ARG A 148 7.26 7.04 1.96
CA ARG A 148 6.50 7.67 3.03
C ARG A 148 6.93 9.11 3.31
N ALA A 149 8.23 9.40 3.18
CA ALA A 149 8.77 10.75 3.30
C ALA A 149 8.53 11.63 2.04
N GLY A 150 7.92 11.09 0.99
CA GLY A 150 7.68 11.80 -0.26
C GLY A 150 8.88 11.87 -1.20
N VAL A 151 9.90 11.01 -1.03
CA VAL A 151 11.04 10.91 -1.95
C VAL A 151 10.62 10.07 -3.16
N PRO A 152 10.62 10.63 -4.38
CA PRO A 152 10.20 9.90 -5.58
C PRO A 152 11.31 9.00 -6.13
N ARG A 153 10.94 8.10 -7.03
CA ARG A 153 11.91 7.45 -7.94
C ARG A 153 12.72 8.50 -8.68
N HIS A 154 13.94 8.18 -9.03
CA HIS A 154 14.88 9.04 -9.76
C HIS A 154 15.35 10.27 -8.95
N ALA A 155 15.16 10.27 -7.63
CA ALA A 155 15.75 11.27 -6.75
C ALA A 155 17.25 11.01 -6.56
N ILE A 156 18.02 12.09 -6.42
CA ILE A 156 19.44 12.06 -6.08
C ILE A 156 19.59 12.62 -4.68
N ILE A 157 20.00 11.78 -3.74
CA ILE A 157 20.20 12.18 -2.35
C ILE A 157 21.44 13.05 -2.25
N THR A 158 21.34 14.21 -1.63
CA THR A 158 22.43 15.16 -1.44
C THR A 158 22.86 15.29 0.03
N LYS A 159 21.90 15.19 0.96
CA LYS A 159 22.19 15.17 2.40
C LYS A 159 21.24 14.20 3.11
N PHE A 160 21.72 13.59 4.19
CA PHE A 160 20.93 12.72 5.04
C PHE A 160 21.36 12.91 6.51
N ALA A 161 20.40 13.15 7.41
CA ALA A 161 20.66 13.49 8.81
C ALA A 161 21.68 14.63 8.99
N GLY A 162 21.60 15.67 8.16
CA GLY A 162 22.49 16.83 8.19
C GLY A 162 23.89 16.59 7.62
N LYS A 163 24.21 15.38 7.15
CA LYS A 163 25.53 15.05 6.54
C LYS A 163 25.43 15.03 5.03
N GLU A 164 26.44 15.55 4.35
CA GLU A 164 26.53 15.48 2.91
C GLU A 164 26.76 14.06 2.43
N ILE A 165 26.04 13.68 1.38
CA ILE A 165 26.08 12.36 0.76
C ILE A 165 26.60 12.52 -0.66
N SER A 166 27.83 12.10 -0.85
CA SER A 166 28.50 12.16 -2.17
C SER A 166 28.51 10.81 -2.86
N VAL A 167 28.69 9.74 -2.11
CA VAL A 167 28.76 8.34 -2.57
C VAL A 167 27.86 7.45 -1.71
N LEU A 168 27.57 6.25 -2.19
CA LEU A 168 26.66 5.31 -1.50
C LEU A 168 27.16 4.92 -0.10
N ASP A 169 28.47 4.81 0.10
CA ASP A 169 29.07 4.47 1.39
C ASP A 169 28.85 5.55 2.46
N ASP A 170 28.72 6.83 2.08
CA ASP A 170 28.34 7.90 2.99
C ASP A 170 26.94 7.64 3.56
N LEU A 171 25.98 7.29 2.69
CA LEU A 171 24.61 6.98 3.09
C LEU A 171 24.57 5.76 4.03
N ILE A 172 25.29 4.70 3.71
CA ILE A 172 25.39 3.49 4.53
C ILE A 172 25.97 3.82 5.91
N THR A 173 27.02 4.64 5.96
CA THR A 173 27.66 5.08 7.21
C THR A 173 26.70 5.88 8.08
N VAL A 174 25.89 6.76 7.48
CA VAL A 174 24.90 7.54 8.23
C VAL A 174 23.77 6.63 8.74
N LEU A 175 23.22 5.78 7.86
CA LEU A 175 22.14 4.84 8.22
C LEU A 175 22.54 3.88 9.34
N SER A 176 23.80 3.44 9.38
CA SER A 176 24.30 2.51 10.42
C SER A 176 24.23 3.09 11.85
N LYS A 177 24.24 4.42 11.97
CA LYS A 177 24.25 5.14 13.25
C LYS A 177 22.86 5.55 13.74
N LEU A 178 21.83 5.37 12.90
CA LEU A 178 20.47 5.77 13.21
C LEU A 178 19.68 4.61 13.83
N SER A 179 18.93 4.89 14.88
CA SER A 179 18.00 3.94 15.50
C SER A 179 16.67 3.87 14.76
N ARG A 180 15.92 2.77 14.95
CA ARG A 180 14.54 2.67 14.47
C ARG A 180 13.67 3.78 15.06
N GLY A 181 12.85 4.40 14.21
CA GLY A 181 11.97 5.50 14.59
C GLY A 181 12.65 6.88 14.66
N ALA A 182 13.97 6.97 14.45
CA ALA A 182 14.66 8.25 14.37
C ALA A 182 14.09 9.08 13.20
N ARG A 183 13.75 10.34 13.46
CA ARG A 183 13.28 11.29 12.45
C ARG A 183 14.43 12.20 12.05
N VAL A 184 14.81 12.15 10.80
CA VAL A 184 15.99 12.87 10.28
C VAL A 184 15.69 13.57 8.96
N PRO A 185 16.27 14.77 8.72
CA PRO A 185 16.10 15.45 7.45
C PRO A 185 16.86 14.72 6.33
N LEU A 186 16.25 14.68 5.15
CA LEU A 186 16.85 14.23 3.89
C LEU A 186 16.68 15.30 2.85
N GLU A 187 17.77 15.70 2.20
CA GLU A 187 17.76 16.61 1.07
C GLU A 187 18.02 15.82 -0.22
N TYR A 188 17.23 16.10 -1.24
CA TYR A 188 17.37 15.46 -2.54
C TYR A 188 17.05 16.40 -3.70
N ILE A 189 17.54 16.07 -4.88
CA ILE A 189 17.22 16.73 -6.14
C ILE A 189 16.37 15.77 -6.96
N SER A 190 15.20 16.22 -7.42
CA SER A 190 14.35 15.44 -8.30
C SER A 190 14.81 15.53 -9.75
N TYR A 191 14.69 14.44 -10.50
CA TYR A 191 14.91 14.42 -11.94
C TYR A 191 14.07 15.46 -12.71
N LEU A 192 12.83 15.64 -12.29
CA LEU A 192 11.89 16.57 -12.93
C LEU A 192 12.18 18.05 -12.60
N ASP A 193 12.79 18.31 -11.43
CA ASP A 193 13.10 19.67 -10.94
C ASP A 193 14.55 19.73 -10.45
N ARG A 194 15.47 19.85 -11.42
CA ARG A 194 16.92 19.76 -11.19
C ARG A 194 17.51 20.97 -10.50
N HIS A 195 16.80 22.07 -10.48
CA HIS A 195 17.31 23.34 -9.97
C HIS A 195 16.92 23.60 -8.50
N ARG A 196 16.07 22.76 -7.95
CA ARG A 196 15.59 22.88 -6.57
C ARG A 196 15.98 21.67 -5.74
N THR A 197 16.63 21.91 -4.63
CA THR A 197 16.83 20.92 -3.57
C THR A 197 15.55 20.88 -2.74
N LYS A 198 15.00 19.68 -2.54
CA LYS A 198 13.85 19.44 -1.68
C LYS A 198 14.33 18.82 -0.39
N SER A 199 13.76 19.28 0.73
CA SER A 199 14.03 18.72 2.06
C SER A 199 12.77 18.05 2.58
N VAL A 200 12.92 16.85 3.09
CA VAL A 200 11.83 16.04 3.68
C VAL A 200 12.30 15.41 4.98
N LEU A 201 11.36 15.08 5.85
CA LEU A 201 11.64 14.36 7.09
C LEU A 201 11.45 12.86 6.87
N VAL A 202 12.51 12.09 7.08
CA VAL A 202 12.48 10.63 6.97
C VAL A 202 12.42 10.02 8.36
N THR A 203 11.46 9.12 8.60
CA THR A 203 11.45 8.26 9.78
C THR A 203 12.20 6.97 9.44
N VAL A 204 13.26 6.67 10.17
CA VAL A 204 14.06 5.46 9.93
C VAL A 204 13.24 4.23 10.29
N ASP A 205 12.94 3.44 9.28
CA ASP A 205 12.17 2.22 9.43
C ASP A 205 13.08 1.00 9.35
N ARG A 206 12.85 0.07 10.26
CA ARG A 206 13.56 -1.23 10.34
C ARG A 206 12.60 -2.33 10.77
N HIS A 207 11.42 -2.38 10.14
CA HIS A 207 10.49 -3.46 10.37
C HIS A 207 11.09 -4.80 9.95
N GLU A 208 10.86 -5.84 10.74
CA GLU A 208 11.32 -7.21 10.44
C GLU A 208 10.62 -7.82 9.21
N TRP A 209 9.62 -7.16 8.66
CA TRP A 209 8.96 -7.52 7.40
C TRP A 209 9.88 -7.39 6.20
N TYR A 210 10.84 -6.47 6.26
CA TYR A 210 11.89 -6.31 5.27
C TYR A 210 13.12 -7.12 5.63
N ALA A 211 13.88 -7.52 4.62
CA ALA A 211 15.21 -8.07 4.88
C ALA A 211 16.07 -7.04 5.64
N PRO A 212 17.03 -7.47 6.47
CA PRO A 212 18.03 -6.58 7.00
C PRO A 212 18.70 -5.80 5.87
N PRO A 213 19.20 -4.57 6.11
CA PRO A 213 19.88 -3.80 5.09
C PRO A 213 21.02 -4.59 4.44
N GLN A 214 21.00 -4.73 3.12
CA GLN A 214 21.90 -5.57 2.36
C GLN A 214 22.59 -4.78 1.24
N ILE A 215 23.86 -5.10 0.97
CA ILE A 215 24.58 -4.65 -0.21
C ILE A 215 24.73 -5.81 -1.16
N TYR A 216 24.34 -5.58 -2.39
CA TYR A 216 24.57 -6.47 -3.51
C TYR A 216 25.81 -5.99 -4.27
N ASN A 217 26.79 -6.87 -4.47
CA ASN A 217 27.98 -6.58 -5.27
C ASN A 217 28.04 -7.54 -6.44
N ARG A 218 28.25 -7.01 -7.65
CA ARG A 218 28.46 -7.84 -8.82
C ARG A 218 29.87 -8.42 -8.82
N ASP A 219 29.97 -9.69 -9.08
CA ASP A 219 31.23 -10.34 -9.41
C ASP A 219 31.39 -10.40 -10.92
N ASP A 220 32.29 -9.61 -11.46
CA ASP A 220 32.49 -9.49 -12.91
C ASP A 220 33.04 -10.77 -13.53
N SER A 221 33.69 -11.64 -12.74
CA SER A 221 34.23 -12.92 -13.24
C SER A 221 33.14 -13.96 -13.51
N THR A 222 32.08 -13.95 -12.72
CA THR A 222 30.95 -14.90 -12.82
C THR A 222 29.67 -14.29 -13.36
N GLY A 223 29.57 -12.95 -13.35
CA GLY A 223 28.35 -12.21 -13.66
C GLY A 223 27.27 -12.33 -12.59
N LEU A 224 27.54 -12.92 -11.44
CA LEU A 224 26.61 -13.11 -10.34
C LEU A 224 26.73 -11.97 -9.32
N TRP A 225 25.65 -11.77 -8.57
CA TRP A 225 25.60 -10.81 -7.49
C TRP A 225 25.78 -11.51 -6.14
N SER A 226 26.80 -11.08 -5.38
CA SER A 226 27.00 -11.52 -3.99
C SER A 226 26.21 -10.60 -3.05
N ILE A 227 25.68 -11.16 -1.98
CA ILE A 227 24.85 -10.46 -1.00
C ILE A 227 25.59 -10.43 0.33
N ARG A 228 25.67 -9.25 0.95
CA ARG A 228 26.24 -9.09 2.30
C ARG A 228 25.43 -8.11 3.12
N ALA A 229 25.44 -8.24 4.43
CA ALA A 229 24.83 -7.25 5.33
C ALA A 229 25.51 -5.89 5.12
N ALA A 230 24.70 -4.83 4.97
CA ALA A 230 25.22 -3.48 4.82
C ALA A 230 25.80 -2.95 6.13
N PHE A 231 25.09 -3.24 7.25
CA PHE A 231 25.51 -2.96 8.62
C PHE A 231 24.66 -3.80 9.56
N GLN A 232 25.11 -3.95 10.80
CA GLN A 232 24.30 -4.56 11.87
C GLN A 232 23.27 -3.51 12.32
N PRO A 233 21.97 -3.77 12.29
CA PRO A 233 20.98 -2.87 12.87
C PRO A 233 21.28 -2.69 14.37
N LEU A 234 21.25 -1.45 14.86
CA LEU A 234 21.31 -1.21 16.29
C LEU A 234 20.10 -1.90 16.93
N SER A 235 20.36 -2.87 17.83
CA SER A 235 19.32 -3.53 18.58
C SER A 235 18.57 -2.48 19.40
N THR A 236 17.27 -2.31 19.16
CA THR A 236 16.42 -1.55 20.08
C THR A 236 16.34 -2.35 21.37
N PRO A 237 16.67 -1.78 22.54
CA PRO A 237 16.42 -2.45 23.79
C PRO A 237 14.91 -2.73 23.91
N PRO A 238 14.50 -3.88 24.45
CA PRO A 238 13.09 -4.12 24.72
C PRO A 238 12.56 -3.01 25.62
N HIS A 239 11.31 -2.61 25.42
CA HIS A 239 10.61 -1.46 26.03
C HIS A 239 10.63 -1.38 27.59
N SER A 240 11.41 -2.17 28.29
CA SER A 240 11.42 -2.29 29.75
C SER A 240 12.64 -1.75 30.50
N SER A 241 13.55 -0.99 29.87
CA SER A 241 14.73 -0.47 30.58
C SER A 241 15.14 0.95 30.21
N ILE A 242 14.17 1.86 30.09
CA ILE A 242 14.44 3.30 30.06
C ILE A 242 14.28 3.85 31.48
N LEU A 243 15.17 3.50 32.34
CA LEU A 243 15.44 4.24 33.58
C LEU A 243 16.96 4.21 33.83
N ASN A 244 17.56 5.40 33.73
CA ASN A 244 18.89 5.81 34.12
C ASN A 244 20.02 5.82 33.06
N GLY A 245 20.35 6.99 32.60
CA GLY A 245 21.72 7.43 32.35
C GLY A 245 22.11 7.66 30.88
N GLU A 246 21.60 6.91 29.89
CA GLU A 246 22.01 7.08 28.48
C GLU A 246 21.07 7.97 27.64
N LEU A 247 20.00 8.45 28.26
CA LEU A 247 19.05 9.37 27.62
C LEU A 247 19.63 10.79 27.40
N VAL A 248 20.75 11.11 28.06
CA VAL A 248 21.32 12.46 28.02
C VAL A 248 22.07 12.71 26.69
N LEU A 249 22.75 11.70 26.14
CA LEU A 249 23.48 11.86 24.88
C LEU A 249 22.57 11.84 23.67
N ALA A 250 21.55 10.94 23.64
CA ALA A 250 20.57 10.91 22.58
C ALA A 250 19.62 12.12 22.60
N LYS A 251 19.31 12.66 23.80
CA LYS A 251 18.54 13.91 23.94
C LYS A 251 19.36 15.15 23.56
N GLN A 252 20.68 15.16 23.75
CA GLN A 252 21.48 16.27 23.28
C GLN A 252 21.62 16.29 21.75
N GLU A 253 21.72 15.13 21.11
CA GLU A 253 21.73 15.07 19.63
C GLU A 253 20.34 15.36 19.01
N ALA A 254 19.25 14.92 19.63
CA ALA A 254 17.89 15.25 19.23
C ALA A 254 17.55 16.73 19.49
N SER A 255 18.01 17.30 20.62
CA SER A 255 17.85 18.73 20.93
C SER A 255 18.63 19.62 19.96
N THR A 256 19.82 19.20 19.52
CA THR A 256 20.56 19.93 18.48
C THR A 256 19.90 19.82 17.10
N ALA A 257 19.24 18.72 16.80
CA ALA A 257 18.48 18.56 15.55
C ALA A 257 17.16 19.38 15.57
N GLU A 258 16.49 19.48 16.72
CA GLU A 258 15.29 20.32 16.88
C GLU A 258 15.64 21.82 16.80
N VAL A 259 16.76 22.27 17.41
CA VAL A 259 17.22 23.67 17.32
C VAL A 259 17.62 24.02 15.87
N THR A 260 18.19 23.06 15.12
CA THR A 260 18.53 23.28 13.70
C THR A 260 17.28 23.33 12.83
N MET A 261 16.21 22.60 13.19
CA MET A 261 14.93 22.64 12.47
C MET A 261 14.17 23.96 12.71
N GLU A 262 14.17 24.50 13.91
CA GLU A 262 13.58 25.83 14.17
C GLU A 262 14.29 26.94 13.40
N GLN A 263 15.61 26.86 13.23
CA GLN A 263 16.36 27.80 12.42
C GLN A 263 16.04 27.66 10.92
N VAL A 264 15.91 26.44 10.41
CA VAL A 264 15.54 26.15 9.00
C VAL A 264 14.10 26.61 8.71
N ASP A 265 13.18 26.44 9.65
CA ASP A 265 11.80 26.91 9.49
C ASP A 265 11.70 28.45 9.59
N GLN A 266 12.56 29.12 10.35
CA GLN A 266 12.64 30.57 10.39
C GLN A 266 13.27 31.15 9.10
N GLU A 267 14.34 30.56 8.59
CA GLU A 267 14.91 30.94 7.28
C GLU A 267 13.92 30.71 6.13
N ARG A 268 13.19 29.61 6.16
CA ARG A 268 12.14 29.30 5.17
C ARG A 268 10.97 30.29 5.20
N ARG A 269 10.58 30.77 6.38
CA ARG A 269 9.57 31.82 6.51
C ARG A 269 10.08 33.15 5.97
N GLN A 270 11.36 33.43 6.15
CA GLN A 270 11.98 34.64 5.63
C GLN A 270 12.13 34.61 4.10
N GLU A 271 12.52 33.47 3.53
CA GLU A 271 12.59 33.27 2.06
C GLU A 271 11.20 33.35 1.38
N LEU A 272 10.13 32.88 2.07
CA LEU A 272 8.76 33.03 1.59
C LEU A 272 8.29 34.48 1.63
N ILE A 273 8.73 35.28 2.58
CA ILE A 273 8.40 36.71 2.69
C ILE A 273 9.17 37.51 1.65
N ASP A 274 10.44 37.17 1.42
CA ASP A 274 11.29 37.87 0.43
C ASP A 274 10.91 37.46 -1.02
N GLY A 275 10.42 36.21 -1.24
CA GLY A 275 9.92 35.74 -2.53
C GLY A 275 8.63 36.42 -2.97
N VAL A 276 7.77 36.82 -2.04
CA VAL A 276 6.52 37.54 -2.34
C VAL A 276 6.79 39.01 -2.67
N ALA A 277 7.85 39.60 -2.09
CA ALA A 277 8.21 41.01 -2.36
C ALA A 277 8.87 41.25 -3.73
N SER A 278 9.34 40.21 -4.42
CA SER A 278 10.00 40.28 -5.75
C SER A 278 9.06 40.02 -6.94
N MET A 279 7.77 39.75 -6.75
CA MET A 279 6.79 39.48 -7.82
C MET A 279 5.87 40.65 -8.17
N GLU A 280 6.06 41.83 -7.60
CA GLU A 280 5.19 43.00 -7.86
C GLU A 280 5.77 44.06 -8.84
N THR A 281 6.57 43.69 -9.81
CA THR A 281 6.86 44.64 -10.93
C THR A 281 7.02 43.91 -12.23
N ASN A 282 5.96 43.74 -12.99
CA ASN A 282 5.92 43.93 -14.45
C ASN A 282 4.50 43.71 -15.01
N ASP A 283 3.82 44.83 -15.14
CA ASP A 283 2.67 44.99 -16.03
C ASP A 283 3.12 45.29 -17.48
N GLY A 284 2.36 44.76 -18.43
CA GLY A 284 2.35 45.41 -19.73
C GLY A 284 1.99 44.58 -20.99
N HIS A 285 0.73 44.73 -21.40
CA HIS A 285 0.20 44.73 -22.78
C HIS A 285 0.02 43.44 -23.61
N SER A 286 -1.25 42.97 -23.72
CA SER A 286 -2.19 43.14 -24.85
C SER A 286 -1.86 42.41 -26.16
N SER A 287 -2.72 41.56 -26.69
CA SER A 287 -3.86 41.77 -27.61
C SER A 287 -4.35 40.44 -28.24
N GLU A 288 -5.64 40.24 -28.16
CA GLU A 288 -6.67 39.91 -29.16
C GLU A 288 -6.42 38.97 -30.36
N GLY A 289 -7.43 38.09 -30.58
CA GLY A 289 -7.91 37.65 -31.91
C GLY A 289 -8.18 36.16 -31.98
N SER A 290 -9.34 35.67 -31.78
CA SER A 290 -10.62 35.47 -32.51
C SER A 290 -10.64 34.20 -33.42
N HIS A 291 -11.72 33.40 -33.19
CA HIS A 291 -12.56 32.62 -34.11
C HIS A 291 -11.91 31.53 -35.00
N THR A 292 -12.55 30.36 -35.22
CA THR A 292 -13.92 29.96 -35.49
C THR A 292 -14.03 28.42 -35.49
N GLN A 293 -15.22 27.95 -35.21
CA GLN A 293 -15.91 26.68 -35.44
C GLN A 293 -15.60 25.97 -36.76
N ASP A 294 -15.71 24.62 -36.85
CA ASP A 294 -16.83 23.96 -37.51
C ASP A 294 -16.84 22.44 -37.33
N GLU A 295 -18.07 21.97 -37.33
CA GLU A 295 -18.58 20.58 -37.20
C GLU A 295 -18.34 19.69 -38.43
N SER A 296 -18.43 18.38 -38.28
CA SER A 296 -19.30 17.41 -38.96
C SER A 296 -18.73 16.01 -38.95
N ASP A 297 -19.33 15.06 -38.35
CA ASP A 297 -20.41 14.09 -38.58
C ASP A 297 -20.21 13.05 -39.71
N ILE A 298 -20.78 11.81 -39.45
CA ILE A 298 -20.99 10.64 -40.36
C ILE A 298 -19.84 9.58 -40.32
N GLY A 299 -20.04 8.32 -39.97
CA GLY A 299 -21.18 7.41 -40.03
C GLY A 299 -20.71 5.94 -40.12
N LYS A 300 -21.39 5.13 -39.45
CA LYS A 300 -21.52 3.64 -39.43
C LYS A 300 -20.85 2.81 -40.55
N LYS A 301 -20.27 1.64 -40.19
CA LYS A 301 -20.73 0.31 -40.60
C LYS A 301 -20.04 -0.85 -39.93
N LYS A 302 -20.87 -1.80 -39.47
CA LYS A 302 -20.54 -3.15 -38.95
C LYS A 302 -19.86 -4.03 -40.00
N ARG A 303 -18.92 -4.89 -39.55
CA ARG A 303 -18.83 -6.27 -40.03
C ARG A 303 -18.24 -7.19 -38.99
N ARG A 304 -18.94 -8.26 -38.72
CA ARG A 304 -18.65 -9.43 -37.89
C ARG A 304 -17.76 -10.38 -38.70
N VAL A 305 -16.68 -10.87 -38.13
CA VAL A 305 -16.05 -12.15 -38.51
C VAL A 305 -15.60 -12.77 -37.18
N GLU A 306 -16.10 -14.00 -36.99
CA GLU A 306 -15.67 -14.92 -35.94
C GLU A 306 -14.33 -15.51 -36.34
N GLU A 307 -13.35 -15.53 -35.45
CA GLU A 307 -12.24 -16.48 -35.44
C GLU A 307 -11.75 -16.68 -34.02
N ASP A 308 -11.51 -17.95 -33.67
CA ASP A 308 -11.10 -18.45 -32.38
C ASP A 308 -9.75 -17.92 -31.90
N PRO A 309 -9.50 -17.82 -30.58
CA PRO A 309 -8.29 -17.20 -30.01
C PRO A 309 -7.17 -18.24 -29.86
N PRO A 310 -5.91 -17.84 -30.07
CA PRO A 310 -4.77 -18.56 -29.53
C PRO A 310 -4.53 -18.15 -28.08
N ALA A 311 -4.28 -19.16 -27.25
CA ALA A 311 -3.84 -19.01 -25.89
C ALA A 311 -2.46 -18.38 -25.84
N ASP A 312 -2.37 -17.17 -25.26
CA ASP A 312 -1.13 -16.69 -24.66
C ASP A 312 -1.45 -15.65 -23.57
N GLY A 313 -0.82 -15.87 -22.41
CA GLY A 313 -1.07 -15.11 -21.20
C GLY A 313 -0.59 -13.67 -21.30
N ALA A 314 -1.53 -12.75 -21.28
CA ALA A 314 -1.23 -11.33 -21.11
C ALA A 314 -0.87 -11.06 -19.65
N ALA A 315 0.40 -10.74 -19.42
CA ALA A 315 0.86 -10.13 -18.18
C ALA A 315 0.18 -8.77 -18.03
N ALA A 316 -0.57 -8.60 -16.97
CA ALA A 316 -1.06 -7.27 -16.58
C ALA A 316 0.12 -6.41 -16.14
N ASP A 317 0.47 -5.48 -16.98
CA ASP A 317 1.44 -4.42 -16.71
C ASP A 317 0.81 -3.43 -15.71
N TYR A 318 1.21 -3.52 -14.44
CA TYR A 318 0.86 -2.50 -13.45
C TYR A 318 1.77 -1.29 -13.62
N SER A 319 1.55 -0.54 -14.69
CA SER A 319 2.03 0.83 -14.75
C SER A 319 1.15 1.67 -13.82
N LEU A 320 1.76 2.20 -12.75
CA LEU A 320 1.18 3.24 -11.91
C LEU A 320 0.83 4.44 -12.79
N VAL A 321 -0.45 4.62 -13.02
CA VAL A 321 -0.98 5.85 -13.62
C VAL A 321 -0.93 6.93 -12.54
N ASP A 322 -0.01 7.84 -12.72
CA ASP A 322 0.09 9.09 -11.97
C ASP A 322 -1.12 9.97 -12.32
N ASN A 323 -2.16 9.92 -11.52
CA ASN A 323 -3.29 10.84 -11.59
C ASN A 323 -3.01 12.09 -10.75
N ASN A 324 -2.01 12.88 -11.16
CA ASN A 324 -1.93 14.29 -10.78
C ASN A 324 -2.68 15.14 -11.81
N ARG A 325 -3.99 15.25 -11.67
CA ARG A 325 -4.74 16.36 -12.21
C ARG A 325 -4.81 17.45 -11.14
N GLU A 326 -3.99 18.46 -11.32
CA GLU A 326 -4.13 19.75 -10.66
C GLU A 326 -5.50 20.34 -11.01
N LEU A 327 -6.33 20.51 -9.98
CA LEU A 327 -7.51 21.38 -10.07
C LEU A 327 -7.08 22.78 -9.65
N GLU A 328 -7.02 23.67 -10.61
CA GLU A 328 -6.89 25.13 -10.38
C GLU A 328 -8.02 25.60 -9.46
N LEU A 329 -7.66 26.08 -8.28
CA LEU A 329 -8.54 26.86 -7.41
C LEU A 329 -8.41 28.34 -7.77
N LYS A 330 -9.47 28.91 -8.25
CA LYS A 330 -9.61 30.35 -8.40
C LYS A 330 -9.65 31.04 -7.06
N ASP A 331 -8.66 31.87 -6.85
CA ASP A 331 -8.53 32.81 -5.73
C ASP A 331 -9.62 33.89 -5.79
N THR A 332 -10.35 34.09 -4.71
CA THR A 332 -11.03 35.34 -4.42
C THR A 332 -10.47 35.90 -3.12
N ARG A 333 -9.68 36.95 -3.28
CA ARG A 333 -9.13 37.78 -2.20
C ARG A 333 -10.23 38.53 -1.46
N ASN A 334 -10.12 38.68 -0.15
CA ASN A 334 -10.08 39.98 0.53
C ASN A 334 -9.69 39.89 2.00
N GLY A 335 -8.69 40.73 2.37
CA GLY A 335 -8.70 41.57 3.56
C GLY A 335 -8.07 41.09 4.85
N GLU A 336 -6.81 41.42 5.06
CA GLU A 336 -6.14 41.92 6.28
C GLU A 336 -6.67 41.49 7.68
N SER A 337 -5.83 40.86 8.50
CA SER A 337 -5.35 41.48 9.77
C SER A 337 -4.42 40.52 10.53
N THR A 338 -3.24 40.99 10.85
CA THR A 338 -2.25 40.41 11.76
C THR A 338 -2.76 40.41 13.20
N VAL A 339 -2.82 39.20 13.82
CA VAL A 339 -2.92 39.10 15.28
C VAL A 339 -1.99 37.98 15.76
N VAL A 340 -1.08 38.39 16.62
CA VAL A 340 -0.21 37.49 17.42
C VAL A 340 -1.10 36.62 18.30
N ALA A 341 -1.00 35.30 18.18
CA ALA A 341 -1.81 34.37 18.97
C ALA A 341 -1.20 34.11 20.35
N ASP A 342 -1.92 34.61 21.36
CA ASP A 342 -1.71 34.25 22.74
C ASP A 342 -2.33 32.86 23.03
N TYR A 343 -1.51 31.93 23.51
CA TYR A 343 -1.91 30.51 23.75
C TYR A 343 -2.70 30.38 25.06
N GLN A 344 -3.90 30.93 25.16
CA GLN A 344 -4.79 30.70 26.31
C GLN A 344 -6.28 30.87 25.95
N SER A 345 -6.81 30.16 24.98
CA SER A 345 -8.27 29.93 24.88
C SER A 345 -8.53 28.82 23.84
N PRO A 346 -9.47 27.90 24.05
CA PRO A 346 -9.90 27.01 22.99
C PRO A 346 -10.41 27.85 21.81
N PRO A 347 -10.13 27.45 20.55
CA PRO A 347 -10.54 28.23 19.39
C PRO A 347 -12.06 28.44 19.41
N ALA A 348 -12.46 29.70 19.24
CA ALA A 348 -13.86 30.05 19.13
C ALA A 348 -14.52 29.24 18.02
N LEU A 349 -15.64 28.58 18.35
CA LEU A 349 -16.52 27.86 17.42
C LEU A 349 -16.71 28.64 16.13
N SER A 350 -16.38 28.04 14.99
CA SER A 350 -16.84 28.58 13.74
C SER A 350 -18.36 28.61 13.79
N ALA A 351 -18.99 29.74 13.51
CA ALA A 351 -20.43 29.96 13.65
C ALA A 351 -21.33 28.99 12.84
N ASN A 352 -20.74 28.10 12.03
CA ASN A 352 -21.39 27.14 11.15
C ASN A 352 -21.14 25.67 11.51
N ALA A 353 -20.30 25.35 12.53
CA ALA A 353 -20.04 23.97 12.94
C ALA A 353 -21.21 23.43 13.80
N SER A 354 -21.65 22.21 13.51
CA SER A 354 -22.68 21.55 14.33
C SER A 354 -22.14 21.18 15.72
N TYR A 355 -23.01 21.11 16.72
CA TYR A 355 -22.64 20.64 18.06
C TYR A 355 -22.04 19.22 17.99
N ALA A 356 -22.61 18.34 17.15
CA ALA A 356 -22.11 16.99 16.92
C ALA A 356 -20.66 16.99 16.39
N GLU A 357 -20.32 17.87 15.46
CA GLU A 357 -18.95 18.03 14.95
C GLU A 357 -17.96 18.34 16.07
N HIS A 358 -18.33 19.27 16.94
CA HIS A 358 -17.50 19.69 18.06
C HIS A 358 -17.25 18.59 19.10
N VAL A 359 -18.30 17.79 19.36
CA VAL A 359 -18.22 16.66 20.30
C VAL A 359 -17.37 15.55 19.70
N ILE A 360 -17.42 15.34 18.39
CA ILE A 360 -16.79 14.19 17.73
C ILE A 360 -15.36 14.48 17.29
N GLU A 361 -15.01 15.71 16.89
CA GLU A 361 -13.66 16.05 16.43
C GLU A 361 -12.53 15.50 17.33
N PRO A 362 -12.58 15.62 18.69
CA PRO A 362 -11.56 15.07 19.56
C PRO A 362 -11.47 13.54 19.59
N THR A 363 -12.39 12.86 18.95
CA THR A 363 -12.43 11.39 18.88
C THR A 363 -11.99 10.84 17.53
N LEU A 364 -11.76 11.71 16.52
CA LEU A 364 -11.44 11.30 15.16
C LEU A 364 -9.93 11.18 14.93
N VAL A 365 -9.58 10.16 14.17
CA VAL A 365 -8.19 9.83 13.82
C VAL A 365 -8.10 9.50 12.33
N MET A 366 -7.15 10.10 11.64
CA MET A 366 -6.80 9.72 10.27
C MET A 366 -5.83 8.56 10.30
N PHE A 367 -6.13 7.54 9.51
CA PHE A 367 -5.28 6.37 9.29
C PHE A 367 -4.45 6.52 8.03
N GLU A 368 -3.18 6.24 8.15
CA GLU A 368 -2.29 5.91 7.05
C GLU A 368 -1.77 4.49 7.27
N VAL A 369 -2.07 3.58 6.34
CA VAL A 369 -1.75 2.15 6.46
C VAL A 369 -0.85 1.74 5.32
N HIS A 370 0.25 1.08 5.65
CA HIS A 370 1.17 0.49 4.67
C HIS A 370 1.26 -1.02 4.85
N VAL A 371 1.09 -1.75 3.73
CA VAL A 371 1.28 -3.20 3.65
C VAL A 371 2.54 -3.49 2.85
N PRO A 372 3.55 -4.16 3.45
CA PRO A 372 4.77 -4.52 2.72
C PRO A 372 4.47 -5.42 1.52
N PRO A 373 5.15 -5.24 0.37
CA PRO A 373 4.93 -6.08 -0.81
C PRO A 373 5.09 -7.57 -0.55
N SER A 374 6.02 -7.93 0.34
CA SER A 374 6.27 -9.33 0.76
C SER A 374 5.23 -9.91 1.71
N CYS A 375 4.25 -9.10 2.15
CA CYS A 375 3.22 -9.47 3.11
C CYS A 375 1.81 -9.20 2.60
N MET A 376 1.63 -8.99 1.28
CA MET A 376 0.32 -8.81 0.67
C MET A 376 -0.41 -10.15 0.59
N VAL A 377 -1.02 -10.53 1.71
CA VAL A 377 -1.80 -11.76 1.91
C VAL A 377 -3.30 -11.48 1.89
N ASP A 378 -4.14 -12.50 2.04
CA ASP A 378 -5.60 -12.39 2.11
C ASP A 378 -6.24 -11.65 0.92
N GLY A 379 -5.57 -11.65 -0.23
CA GLY A 379 -6.04 -10.97 -1.44
C GLY A 379 -5.94 -9.45 -1.41
N VAL A 380 -5.21 -8.87 -0.46
CA VAL A 380 -4.96 -7.42 -0.40
C VAL A 380 -4.31 -6.96 -1.72
N HIS A 381 -4.88 -5.91 -2.33
CA HIS A 381 -4.54 -5.47 -3.67
C HIS A 381 -3.69 -4.18 -3.73
N SER A 382 -3.60 -3.45 -2.61
CA SER A 382 -2.84 -2.20 -2.52
C SER A 382 -1.87 -2.24 -1.36
N GLN A 383 -0.81 -1.44 -1.46
CA GLN A 383 0.19 -1.28 -0.41
C GLN A 383 -0.15 -0.11 0.54
N HIS A 384 -1.01 0.81 0.12
CA HIS A 384 -1.34 2.02 0.87
C HIS A 384 -2.83 2.20 0.96
N PHE A 385 -3.30 2.50 2.16
CA PHE A 385 -4.70 2.80 2.44
C PHE A 385 -4.80 4.01 3.36
N PHE A 386 -5.88 4.75 3.19
CA PHE A 386 -6.23 5.90 4.01
C PHE A 386 -7.69 5.80 4.44
N GLY A 387 -7.98 6.24 5.66
CA GLY A 387 -9.34 6.24 6.16
C GLY A 387 -9.46 7.02 7.46
N THR A 388 -10.69 7.24 7.91
CA THR A 388 -10.98 7.88 9.18
C THR A 388 -11.48 6.85 10.18
N GLY A 389 -10.85 6.79 11.34
CA GLY A 389 -11.30 5.99 12.48
C GLY A 389 -11.82 6.85 13.62
N VAL A 390 -12.44 6.20 14.58
CA VAL A 390 -12.97 6.83 15.80
C VAL A 390 -12.40 6.14 17.04
N ILE A 391 -11.96 6.93 18.01
CA ILE A 391 -11.47 6.43 19.29
C ILE A 391 -12.67 5.89 20.07
N VAL A 392 -12.69 4.59 20.30
CA VAL A 392 -13.78 3.89 21.00
C VAL A 392 -13.46 3.54 22.44
N TYR A 393 -12.19 3.63 22.81
CA TYR A 393 -11.72 3.46 24.18
C TYR A 393 -10.43 4.28 24.40
N HIS A 394 -10.35 4.97 25.52
CA HIS A 394 -9.18 5.75 25.91
C HIS A 394 -8.99 5.70 27.42
N SER A 395 -7.84 5.24 27.85
CA SER A 395 -7.41 5.15 29.24
C SER A 395 -5.95 5.55 29.36
N GLN A 396 -5.36 5.51 30.55
CA GLN A 396 -3.94 5.83 30.75
C GLN A 396 -2.98 4.82 30.07
N SER A 397 -3.42 3.56 29.88
CA SER A 397 -2.57 2.47 29.38
C SER A 397 -2.99 1.91 28.03
N LEU A 398 -4.15 2.29 27.52
CA LEU A 398 -4.71 1.74 26.29
C LEU A 398 -5.60 2.75 25.59
N GLY A 399 -5.32 3.02 24.34
CA GLY A 399 -6.24 3.64 23.40
C GLY A 399 -6.65 2.64 22.32
N LEU A 400 -7.93 2.60 21.95
CA LEU A 400 -8.44 1.79 20.85
C LEU A 400 -9.19 2.66 19.86
N VAL A 401 -8.86 2.51 18.59
CA VAL A 401 -9.51 3.19 17.45
C VAL A 401 -10.21 2.14 16.60
N ALA A 402 -11.48 2.36 16.29
CA ALA A 402 -12.22 1.52 15.36
C ALA A 402 -12.19 2.15 13.95
N VAL A 403 -11.97 1.31 12.95
CA VAL A 403 -11.89 1.68 11.53
C VAL A 403 -12.46 0.55 10.67
N ASP A 404 -12.87 0.82 9.43
CA ASP A 404 -13.32 -0.23 8.51
C ASP A 404 -12.16 -1.14 8.03
N LYS A 405 -12.47 -2.39 7.73
CA LYS A 405 -11.50 -3.39 7.23
C LYS A 405 -11.03 -3.14 5.80
N ASN A 406 -11.67 -2.25 5.06
CA ASN A 406 -11.17 -1.83 3.76
C ASN A 406 -9.94 -0.93 3.92
N THR A 407 -9.85 -0.20 5.04
CA THR A 407 -8.70 0.61 5.43
C THR A 407 -7.62 -0.24 6.14
N VAL A 408 -8.02 -1.11 7.09
CA VAL A 408 -7.12 -2.00 7.82
C VAL A 408 -7.53 -3.45 7.58
N ALA A 409 -7.02 -4.03 6.49
CA ALA A 409 -7.47 -5.35 6.02
C ALA A 409 -6.77 -6.53 6.68
N ILE A 410 -5.51 -6.37 7.07
CA ILE A 410 -4.65 -7.43 7.61
C ILE A 410 -3.83 -6.93 8.80
N SER A 411 -3.39 -7.86 9.64
CA SER A 411 -2.59 -7.54 10.84
C SER A 411 -1.14 -7.18 10.51
N VAL A 412 -0.58 -7.70 9.41
CA VAL A 412 0.78 -7.39 8.97
C VAL A 412 0.82 -6.08 8.18
N SER A 413 0.53 -4.99 8.87
CA SER A 413 0.52 -3.64 8.30
C SER A 413 1.12 -2.63 9.27
N ASP A 414 1.82 -1.65 8.72
CA ASP A 414 2.29 -0.48 9.46
C ASP A 414 1.18 0.57 9.47
N VAL A 415 0.74 0.95 10.65
CA VAL A 415 -0.37 1.88 10.83
C VAL A 415 0.13 3.12 11.54
N MET A 416 -0.14 4.27 10.93
CA MET A 416 0.10 5.57 11.54
C MET A 416 -1.21 6.29 11.80
N LEU A 417 -1.31 6.91 12.96
CA LEU A 417 -2.49 7.57 13.47
C LEU A 417 -2.22 9.05 13.65
N SER A 418 -2.94 9.89 12.90
CA SER A 418 -2.91 11.35 13.03
C SER A 418 -4.18 11.84 13.69
N PHE A 419 -4.07 12.49 14.83
CA PHE A 419 -5.20 12.89 15.66
C PHE A 419 -5.75 14.25 15.25
N ALA A 420 -7.07 14.37 15.13
CA ALA A 420 -7.72 15.63 14.74
C ALA A 420 -7.57 16.71 15.83
N ALA A 421 -7.68 16.32 17.09
CA ALA A 421 -7.64 17.24 18.22
C ALA A 421 -6.25 17.71 18.63
N PHE A 422 -5.19 17.06 18.18
CA PHE A 422 -3.82 17.37 18.56
C PHE A 422 -2.86 17.01 17.44
N PRO A 423 -1.98 17.92 17.01
CA PRO A 423 -1.13 17.72 15.85
C PRO A 423 0.04 16.76 16.15
N ILE A 424 -0.29 15.49 16.32
CA ILE A 424 0.66 14.42 16.58
C ILE A 424 0.34 13.22 15.71
N GLU A 425 1.39 12.52 15.31
CA GLU A 425 1.33 11.26 14.59
C GLU A 425 2.03 10.18 15.42
N ILE A 426 1.32 9.11 15.73
CA ILE A 426 1.86 7.99 16.51
C ILE A 426 1.56 6.66 15.84
N PRO A 427 2.43 5.63 16.01
CA PRO A 427 2.16 4.30 15.46
C PRO A 427 0.97 3.63 16.16
N GLY A 428 0.21 2.86 15.39
CA GLY A 428 -0.86 2.01 15.88
C GLY A 428 -0.56 0.54 15.62
N GLU A 429 -1.07 -0.32 16.50
CA GLU A 429 -0.95 -1.78 16.38
C GLU A 429 -2.33 -2.39 16.08
N VAL A 430 -2.44 -3.20 15.02
CA VAL A 430 -3.68 -3.91 14.70
C VAL A 430 -3.89 -5.02 15.73
N VAL A 431 -4.92 -4.89 16.54
CA VAL A 431 -5.17 -5.83 17.66
C VAL A 431 -6.40 -6.70 17.43
N PHE A 432 -7.31 -6.29 16.56
CA PHE A 432 -8.52 -7.07 16.29
C PHE A 432 -9.07 -6.81 14.89
N LEU A 433 -9.26 -7.87 14.11
CA LEU A 433 -9.95 -7.87 12.82
C LEU A 433 -11.24 -8.66 12.98
N HIS A 434 -12.39 -8.00 12.96
CA HIS A 434 -13.65 -8.73 13.19
C HIS A 434 -13.91 -9.75 12.06
N PRO A 435 -14.17 -11.03 12.37
CA PRO A 435 -14.31 -12.06 11.35
C PRO A 435 -15.54 -11.91 10.45
N VAL A 436 -16.60 -11.25 10.93
CA VAL A 436 -17.87 -11.05 10.19
C VAL A 436 -18.04 -9.59 9.77
N HIS A 437 -18.05 -8.65 10.76
CA HIS A 437 -18.32 -7.25 10.50
C HIS A 437 -17.13 -6.51 9.89
N ASN A 438 -17.42 -5.48 9.09
CA ASN A 438 -16.42 -4.67 8.42
C ASN A 438 -15.74 -3.66 9.35
N PHE A 439 -15.15 -4.11 10.46
CA PHE A 439 -14.33 -3.24 11.28
C PHE A 439 -13.09 -3.92 11.85
N ALA A 440 -12.08 -3.11 12.12
CA ALA A 440 -10.86 -3.46 12.80
C ALA A 440 -10.66 -2.55 14.02
N LEU A 441 -9.96 -3.05 15.04
CA LEU A 441 -9.49 -2.24 16.16
C LEU A 441 -7.97 -2.11 16.09
N VAL A 442 -7.51 -0.87 16.24
CA VAL A 442 -6.09 -0.53 16.28
C VAL A 442 -5.80 0.10 17.63
N ALA A 443 -4.82 -0.45 18.34
CA ALA A 443 -4.38 0.09 19.61
C ALA A 443 -3.29 1.15 19.42
N TYR A 444 -3.24 2.13 20.29
CA TYR A 444 -2.15 3.09 20.42
C TYR A 444 -1.75 3.28 21.88
N ASP A 445 -0.52 3.74 22.09
CA ASP A 445 -0.02 4.08 23.42
C ASP A 445 -0.41 5.53 23.78
N PRO A 446 -1.32 5.75 24.75
CA PRO A 446 -1.72 7.09 25.15
C PRO A 446 -0.58 7.93 25.74
N SER A 447 0.46 7.30 26.29
CA SER A 447 1.62 8.00 26.85
C SER A 447 2.41 8.77 25.77
N ALA A 448 2.35 8.29 24.50
CA ALA A 448 2.98 8.95 23.38
C ALA A 448 2.33 10.30 23.00
N LEU A 449 1.09 10.55 23.42
CA LEU A 449 0.40 11.82 23.21
C LEU A 449 0.99 12.96 24.09
N GLY A 450 1.73 12.62 25.14
CA GLY A 450 2.14 13.59 26.16
C GLY A 450 0.97 14.16 26.97
N PRO A 451 1.21 14.98 27.99
CA PRO A 451 0.17 15.46 28.90
C PRO A 451 -0.86 16.37 28.21
N VAL A 452 -0.46 17.17 27.25
CA VAL A 452 -1.35 18.08 26.51
C VAL A 452 -2.24 17.28 25.54
N GLY A 453 -1.64 16.37 24.75
CA GLY A 453 -2.39 15.53 23.82
C GLY A 453 -3.35 14.59 24.53
N ALA A 454 -2.94 13.99 25.65
CA ALA A 454 -3.81 13.11 26.46
C ALA A 454 -5.04 13.85 27.03
N SER A 455 -4.96 15.15 27.27
CA SER A 455 -6.12 15.96 27.72
C SER A 455 -7.02 16.41 26.56
N ALA A 456 -6.49 16.51 25.33
CA ALA A 456 -7.23 16.94 24.15
C ALA A 456 -8.00 15.79 23.49
N VAL A 457 -7.46 14.58 23.56
CA VAL A 457 -8.01 13.37 22.91
C VAL A 457 -8.96 12.65 23.87
N ARG A 458 -10.06 12.15 23.35
CA ARG A 458 -11.04 11.39 24.16
C ARG A 458 -11.72 10.28 23.33
N ALA A 459 -12.29 9.29 24.01
CA ALA A 459 -13.13 8.28 23.36
C ALA A 459 -14.52 8.87 23.04
N ALA A 460 -15.09 8.39 21.92
CA ALA A 460 -16.46 8.70 21.56
C ALA A 460 -17.46 7.95 22.47
N GLU A 461 -18.58 8.56 22.75
CA GLU A 461 -19.72 7.88 23.38
C GLU A 461 -20.44 7.04 22.33
N LEU A 462 -20.40 5.71 22.48
CA LEU A 462 -21.10 4.80 21.58
C LEU A 462 -22.54 4.63 22.05
N LEU A 463 -23.51 4.74 21.12
CA LEU A 463 -24.94 4.57 21.36
C LEU A 463 -25.47 3.38 20.53
N PRO A 464 -25.27 2.13 20.99
CA PRO A 464 -25.76 0.96 20.28
C PRO A 464 -27.30 0.82 20.33
N GLU A 465 -27.95 1.35 21.39
CA GLU A 465 -29.39 1.33 21.57
C GLU A 465 -29.90 2.73 21.99
N PRO A 466 -31.08 3.15 21.51
CA PRO A 466 -31.96 2.43 20.59
C PRO A 466 -31.35 2.37 19.16
N ALA A 467 -31.57 1.25 18.47
CA ALA A 467 -31.18 1.10 17.08
C ALA A 467 -31.85 2.16 16.19
N LEU A 468 -31.10 2.62 15.18
CA LEU A 468 -31.59 3.57 14.19
C LEU A 468 -32.84 3.07 13.47
N ARG A 469 -33.73 3.98 13.14
CA ARG A 469 -34.98 3.71 12.43
C ARG A 469 -35.04 4.52 11.14
N ARG A 470 -35.82 4.05 10.18
CA ARG A 470 -36.08 4.79 8.97
C ARG A 470 -36.72 6.14 9.29
N GLY A 471 -36.14 7.20 8.74
CA GLY A 471 -36.59 8.58 8.98
C GLY A 471 -35.85 9.30 10.11
N ASP A 472 -35.00 8.59 10.89
CA ASP A 472 -34.18 9.23 11.91
C ASP A 472 -33.20 10.19 11.27
N SER A 473 -33.01 11.36 11.89
CA SER A 473 -32.04 12.37 11.51
C SER A 473 -30.70 12.05 12.16
N VAL A 474 -29.66 12.02 11.35
CA VAL A 474 -28.27 11.76 11.78
C VAL A 474 -27.32 12.81 11.24
N TYR A 475 -26.18 12.97 11.91
CA TYR A 475 -25.08 13.79 11.44
C TYR A 475 -23.92 12.87 11.05
N LEU A 476 -23.47 12.97 9.79
CA LEU A 476 -22.25 12.38 9.35
C LEU A 476 -21.10 13.33 9.66
N VAL A 477 -20.18 12.92 10.52
CA VAL A 477 -18.98 13.69 10.90
C VAL A 477 -17.73 12.91 10.46
N GLY A 478 -16.87 13.55 9.68
CA GLY A 478 -15.66 12.94 9.16
C GLY A 478 -14.51 13.94 9.02
N LEU A 479 -13.34 13.44 8.66
CA LEU A 479 -12.14 14.25 8.46
C LEU A 479 -11.84 14.49 6.97
N SER A 480 -11.45 15.72 6.66
CA SER A 480 -10.78 16.04 5.41
C SER A 480 -9.32 15.55 5.45
N ARG A 481 -8.65 15.54 4.29
CA ARG A 481 -7.22 15.21 4.22
C ARG A 481 -6.32 16.19 5.00
N SER A 482 -6.82 17.39 5.29
CA SER A 482 -6.15 18.41 6.13
C SER A 482 -6.48 18.27 7.62
N LEU A 483 -7.02 17.14 8.06
CA LEU A 483 -7.43 16.84 9.45
C LEU A 483 -8.51 17.79 10.00
N GLN A 484 -9.28 18.42 9.13
CA GLN A 484 -10.40 19.28 9.55
C GLN A 484 -11.68 18.45 9.61
N ALA A 485 -12.36 18.51 10.74
CA ALA A 485 -13.66 17.90 10.91
C ALA A 485 -14.71 18.66 10.07
N THR A 486 -15.60 17.92 9.46
CA THR A 486 -16.75 18.46 8.75
C THR A 486 -17.98 17.60 9.07
N SER A 487 -19.14 18.25 9.21
CA SER A 487 -20.39 17.56 9.47
C SER A 487 -21.45 17.85 8.44
N ARG A 488 -22.30 16.85 8.19
CA ARG A 488 -23.47 16.97 7.28
C ARG A 488 -24.65 16.23 7.88
N LYS A 489 -25.80 16.88 7.86
CA LYS A 489 -27.05 16.27 8.30
C LYS A 489 -27.65 15.43 7.18
N SER A 490 -28.17 14.26 7.53
CA SER A 490 -28.82 13.33 6.61
C SER A 490 -29.95 12.57 7.32
N ILE A 491 -30.70 11.79 6.56
CA ILE A 491 -31.83 10.99 7.05
C ILE A 491 -31.58 9.52 6.73
N VAL A 492 -31.86 8.65 7.69
CA VAL A 492 -31.76 7.21 7.51
C VAL A 492 -32.87 6.71 6.58
N THR A 493 -32.49 6.17 5.43
CA THR A 493 -33.43 5.56 4.47
C THR A 493 -33.69 4.10 4.76
N ASN A 494 -32.62 3.37 5.15
CA ASN A 494 -32.71 1.97 5.53
C ASN A 494 -31.70 1.69 6.66
N PRO A 495 -32.16 1.37 7.87
CA PRO A 495 -31.26 1.15 9.01
C PRO A 495 -30.63 -0.25 9.04
N CYS A 496 -31.10 -1.18 8.20
CA CYS A 496 -30.71 -2.59 8.21
C CYS A 496 -30.70 -3.17 6.77
N ALA A 497 -30.07 -2.48 5.87
CA ALA A 497 -29.87 -2.97 4.50
C ALA A 497 -28.95 -4.20 4.53
N ALA A 498 -29.43 -5.33 4.02
CA ALA A 498 -28.62 -6.54 3.93
C ALA A 498 -27.53 -6.36 2.86
N LEU A 499 -26.28 -6.54 3.25
CA LEU A 499 -25.13 -6.41 2.38
C LEU A 499 -24.47 -7.77 2.15
N ASN A 500 -24.43 -8.19 0.87
CA ASN A 500 -23.72 -9.37 0.41
C ASN A 500 -22.92 -9.04 -0.84
N ILE A 501 -21.62 -8.88 -0.68
CA ILE A 501 -20.70 -8.61 -1.79
C ILE A 501 -20.31 -9.93 -2.44
N GLY A 502 -20.33 -9.99 -3.77
CA GLY A 502 -19.89 -11.15 -4.54
C GLY A 502 -18.38 -11.39 -4.42
N SER A 503 -17.94 -12.65 -4.57
CA SER A 503 -16.51 -12.98 -4.60
C SER A 503 -15.89 -12.54 -5.92
N ALA A 504 -14.67 -11.99 -5.85
CA ALA A 504 -13.83 -11.72 -7.01
C ALA A 504 -13.10 -12.99 -7.47
N ASP A 505 -12.52 -12.93 -8.67
CA ASP A 505 -11.62 -13.99 -9.15
C ASP A 505 -10.37 -14.12 -8.26
N CYS A 506 -9.90 -13.02 -7.68
CA CYS A 506 -8.92 -13.03 -6.60
C CYS A 506 -9.63 -12.82 -5.26
N PRO A 507 -9.94 -13.88 -4.51
CA PRO A 507 -10.72 -13.78 -3.28
C PRO A 507 -10.02 -12.92 -2.23
N ARG A 508 -10.74 -11.93 -1.71
CA ARG A 508 -10.31 -11.07 -0.61
C ARG A 508 -11.47 -10.82 0.34
N TYR A 509 -11.20 -10.17 1.47
CA TYR A 509 -12.25 -9.81 2.40
C TYR A 509 -13.43 -9.17 1.66
N ARG A 510 -14.62 -9.64 1.96
CA ARG A 510 -15.90 -9.08 1.51
C ARG A 510 -16.92 -9.17 2.64
N ALA A 511 -17.79 -8.18 2.71
CA ALA A 511 -18.88 -8.22 3.66
C ALA A 511 -19.92 -9.27 3.24
N ILE A 512 -20.20 -10.17 4.16
CA ILE A 512 -21.27 -11.19 4.05
C ILE A 512 -22.07 -11.19 5.34
N ASN A 513 -23.37 -11.52 5.28
CA ASN A 513 -24.27 -11.60 6.42
C ASN A 513 -24.25 -10.33 7.28
N MET A 514 -24.18 -9.17 6.65
CA MET A 514 -24.03 -7.91 7.33
C MET A 514 -25.21 -6.99 7.05
N GLU A 515 -25.73 -6.32 8.07
CA GLU A 515 -26.72 -5.26 7.96
C GLU A 515 -26.04 -3.91 8.14
N VAL A 516 -26.30 -2.98 7.22
CA VAL A 516 -25.69 -1.66 7.18
C VAL A 516 -26.74 -0.56 7.13
N VAL A 517 -26.35 0.64 7.53
CA VAL A 517 -27.22 1.83 7.48
C VAL A 517 -27.02 2.55 6.16
N GLU A 518 -28.14 2.85 5.48
CA GLU A 518 -28.18 3.67 4.28
C GLU A 518 -28.83 5.04 4.56
N LEU A 519 -28.28 6.07 3.91
CA LEU A 519 -28.74 7.45 4.03
C LEU A 519 -29.38 7.94 2.74
N ASP A 520 -30.15 9.03 2.82
CA ASP A 520 -30.76 9.69 1.68
C ASP A 520 -29.77 10.52 0.86
N THR A 521 -28.58 10.78 1.41
CA THR A 521 -27.55 11.62 0.79
C THR A 521 -26.34 10.78 0.42
N ASP A 522 -25.88 10.90 -0.80
CA ASP A 522 -24.60 10.36 -1.25
C ASP A 522 -23.47 11.37 -0.93
N PHE A 523 -22.58 11.00 -0.04
CA PHE A 523 -21.44 11.83 0.37
C PHE A 523 -20.15 11.53 -0.43
N GLY A 524 -20.26 10.70 -1.46
CA GLY A 524 -19.12 10.23 -2.25
C GLY A 524 -18.39 9.04 -1.59
N SER A 525 -17.66 8.30 -2.40
CA SER A 525 -17.01 7.04 -2.00
C SER A 525 -15.77 7.20 -1.10
N THR A 526 -15.26 8.43 -0.97
CA THR A 526 -13.98 8.71 -0.27
C THR A 526 -14.16 9.37 1.09
N PHE A 527 -15.37 9.76 1.47
CA PHE A 527 -15.64 10.40 2.76
C PHE A 527 -16.01 9.36 3.80
N SER A 528 -15.16 9.15 4.80
CA SER A 528 -15.38 8.26 5.92
C SER A 528 -15.46 9.02 7.23
N GLY A 529 -16.10 8.45 8.25
CA GLY A 529 -16.31 9.06 9.55
C GLY A 529 -17.28 8.30 10.41
N VAL A 530 -18.15 9.02 11.10
CA VAL A 530 -19.15 8.43 12.01
C VAL A 530 -20.51 9.06 11.81
N LEU A 531 -21.56 8.26 12.05
CA LEU A 531 -22.95 8.74 12.15
C LEU A 531 -23.29 8.96 13.62
N THR A 532 -23.78 10.15 13.94
CA THR A 532 -24.11 10.53 15.30
C THR A 532 -25.53 11.08 15.40
N ASP A 533 -26.06 11.06 16.62
CA ASP A 533 -27.25 11.83 16.98
C ASP A 533 -26.91 13.33 17.16
N GLU A 534 -27.89 14.13 17.51
CA GLU A 534 -27.73 15.57 17.74
C GLU A 534 -26.80 15.91 18.92
N ARG A 535 -26.57 14.97 19.82
CA ARG A 535 -25.68 15.11 20.98
C ARG A 535 -24.25 14.66 20.69
N GLY A 536 -23.95 14.18 19.49
CA GLY A 536 -22.63 13.65 19.12
C GLY A 536 -22.36 12.24 19.63
N ARG A 537 -23.39 11.45 19.99
CA ARG A 537 -23.22 10.04 20.34
C ARG A 537 -23.20 9.19 19.08
N VAL A 538 -22.20 8.32 18.97
CA VAL A 538 -21.94 7.53 17.75
C VAL A 538 -22.89 6.33 17.66
N GLN A 539 -23.64 6.23 16.57
CA GLN A 539 -24.59 5.14 16.29
C GLN A 539 -24.08 4.19 15.21
N ALA A 540 -23.24 4.66 14.29
CA ALA A 540 -22.58 3.84 13.29
C ALA A 540 -21.23 4.45 12.87
N ILE A 541 -20.31 3.61 12.40
CA ILE A 541 -19.13 4.06 11.64
C ILE A 541 -19.52 4.17 10.17
N TRP A 542 -19.24 5.29 9.53
CA TRP A 542 -19.41 5.48 8.10
C TRP A 542 -18.15 5.00 7.37
N GLY A 543 -18.15 3.71 7.04
CA GLY A 543 -16.98 2.98 6.58
C GLY A 543 -17.05 2.60 5.11
N SER A 544 -15.89 2.34 4.55
CA SER A 544 -15.68 1.97 3.15
C SER A 544 -15.91 0.47 2.92
N PHE A 545 -16.53 0.17 1.77
CA PHE A 545 -16.71 -1.17 1.22
C PHE A 545 -16.23 -1.17 -0.22
N SER A 546 -15.79 -2.33 -0.69
CA SER A 546 -15.34 -2.51 -2.07
C SER A 546 -16.14 -3.60 -2.75
N THR A 547 -16.74 -3.29 -3.91
CA THR A 547 -17.27 -4.33 -4.78
C THR A 547 -16.15 -5.04 -5.49
N GLN A 548 -16.19 -6.37 -5.52
CA GLN A 548 -15.18 -7.18 -6.18
C GLN A 548 -15.66 -7.49 -7.61
N LEU A 549 -14.94 -6.95 -8.60
CA LEU A 549 -15.26 -7.21 -10.01
C LEU A 549 -14.60 -8.50 -10.50
N LYS A 550 -15.27 -9.23 -11.38
CA LYS A 550 -14.71 -10.39 -12.06
C LYS A 550 -13.77 -9.94 -13.17
N PHE A 551 -12.70 -10.70 -13.41
CA PHE A 551 -11.83 -10.51 -14.57
C PHE A 551 -12.64 -10.49 -15.87
N GLY A 552 -12.38 -9.55 -16.75
CA GLY A 552 -13.04 -9.44 -18.04
C GLY A 552 -14.05 -8.27 -18.19
N CYS A 553 -14.37 -7.53 -17.12
CA CYS A 553 -15.00 -6.23 -17.25
C CYS A 553 -13.96 -5.18 -17.63
N SER A 554 -14.25 -4.37 -18.64
CA SER A 554 -13.36 -3.36 -19.21
C SER A 554 -13.03 -2.18 -18.29
N SER A 555 -13.50 -2.16 -17.04
CA SER A 555 -13.11 -1.24 -15.98
C SER A 555 -12.47 -2.04 -14.85
N SER A 556 -11.16 -1.93 -14.72
CA SER A 556 -10.37 -2.57 -13.67
C SER A 556 -10.49 -1.87 -12.30
N GLU A 557 -11.37 -0.91 -12.15
CA GLU A 557 -11.55 -0.15 -10.91
C GLU A 557 -12.60 -0.84 -10.02
N ASP A 558 -12.17 -1.29 -8.86
CA ASP A 558 -13.09 -1.66 -7.79
C ASP A 558 -13.93 -0.45 -7.40
N HIS A 559 -15.24 -0.56 -7.54
CA HIS A 559 -16.12 0.49 -7.05
C HIS A 559 -16.15 0.47 -5.52
N GLN A 560 -15.55 1.48 -4.92
CA GLN A 560 -15.69 1.75 -3.51
C GLN A 560 -16.99 2.49 -3.25
N PHE A 561 -17.66 2.10 -2.16
CA PHE A 561 -18.83 2.79 -1.65
C PHE A 561 -18.80 2.81 -0.13
N VAL A 562 -19.58 3.68 0.49
CA VAL A 562 -19.60 3.84 1.95
C VAL A 562 -20.98 3.53 2.51
N ARG A 563 -21.03 2.92 3.69
CA ARG A 563 -22.26 2.58 4.43
C ARG A 563 -22.02 2.70 5.93
N GLY A 564 -23.10 2.85 6.69
CA GLY A 564 -23.02 2.87 8.15
C GLY A 564 -22.88 1.46 8.73
N ILE A 565 -21.83 1.24 9.51
CA ILE A 565 -21.57 0.01 10.26
C ILE A 565 -22.10 0.24 11.68
N PRO A 566 -23.18 -0.43 12.11
CA PRO A 566 -23.77 -0.21 13.44
C PRO A 566 -22.76 -0.48 14.55
N VAL A 567 -22.75 0.36 15.59
CA VAL A 567 -21.75 0.27 16.67
C VAL A 567 -22.00 -0.82 17.70
N TYR A 568 -23.11 -1.57 17.65
CA TYR A 568 -23.40 -2.60 18.66
C TYR A 568 -22.30 -3.68 18.70
N SER A 569 -21.84 -4.17 17.56
CA SER A 569 -20.76 -5.17 17.46
C SER A 569 -19.42 -4.62 17.94
N ILE A 570 -19.13 -3.36 17.66
CA ILE A 570 -17.92 -2.67 18.11
C ILE A 570 -17.96 -2.50 19.64
N SER A 571 -19.06 -2.00 20.16
CA SER A 571 -19.26 -1.80 21.60
C SER A 571 -19.11 -3.10 22.38
N GLU A 572 -19.64 -4.21 21.84
CA GLU A 572 -19.51 -5.53 22.45
C GLU A 572 -18.07 -6.01 22.54
N VAL A 573 -17.32 -5.91 21.43
CA VAL A 573 -15.90 -6.30 21.39
C VAL A 573 -15.06 -5.41 22.32
N VAL A 574 -15.26 -4.10 22.29
CA VAL A 574 -14.55 -3.15 23.16
C VAL A 574 -14.82 -3.44 24.64
N ASN A 575 -16.07 -3.70 25.01
CA ASN A 575 -16.44 -4.06 26.38
C ASN A 575 -15.77 -5.36 26.83
N LYS A 576 -15.71 -6.38 25.97
CA LYS A 576 -14.99 -7.63 26.26
C LYS A 576 -13.49 -7.41 26.46
N ILE A 577 -12.85 -6.55 25.67
CA ILE A 577 -11.42 -6.19 25.84
C ILE A 577 -11.21 -5.43 27.15
N ALA A 578 -12.11 -4.51 27.50
CA ALA A 578 -11.97 -3.68 28.70
C ALA A 578 -12.28 -4.44 29.99
N SER A 579 -13.30 -5.32 29.99
CA SER A 579 -13.77 -6.07 31.17
C SER A 579 -13.11 -7.43 31.37
N GLY A 580 -12.35 -7.89 30.40
CA GLY A 580 -11.71 -9.21 30.36
C GLY A 580 -12.43 -10.18 29.44
N ALA A 581 -11.69 -10.78 28.51
CA ALA A 581 -12.13 -11.77 27.53
C ALA A 581 -11.57 -13.17 27.89
N LYS A 582 -12.06 -14.20 27.21
CA LYS A 582 -11.65 -15.61 27.45
C LYS A 582 -10.69 -16.15 26.38
N GLY A 583 -10.36 -15.34 25.37
CA GLY A 583 -9.49 -15.80 24.26
C GLY A 583 -8.00 -15.69 24.56
N PRO A 584 -7.16 -16.04 23.58
CA PRO A 584 -5.72 -16.02 23.73
C PRO A 584 -5.23 -14.59 24.05
N PRO A 585 -4.24 -14.45 24.94
CA PRO A 585 -3.73 -13.13 25.31
C PRO A 585 -2.85 -12.56 24.21
N LEU A 586 -3.00 -11.24 24.01
CA LEU A 586 -2.16 -10.45 23.13
C LEU A 586 -1.43 -9.38 23.96
N LEU A 587 -0.15 -9.15 23.68
CA LEU A 587 0.61 -8.08 24.32
C LEU A 587 0.25 -6.75 23.62
N ILE A 588 -0.33 -5.82 24.40
CA ILE A 588 -0.72 -4.50 23.91
C ILE A 588 -0.15 -3.45 24.87
N ASN A 589 0.67 -2.53 24.37
CA ASN A 589 1.34 -1.50 25.18
C ASN A 589 2.05 -2.08 26.43
N GLY A 590 2.73 -3.21 26.26
CA GLY A 590 3.46 -3.89 27.36
C GLY A 590 2.59 -4.68 28.35
N VAL A 591 1.27 -4.74 28.16
CA VAL A 591 0.33 -5.49 29.02
C VAL A 591 -0.31 -6.62 28.25
N LYS A 592 -0.20 -7.86 28.76
CA LYS A 592 -0.91 -9.01 28.17
C LYS A 592 -2.42 -8.91 28.49
N ARG A 593 -3.22 -8.83 27.43
CA ARG A 593 -4.69 -8.72 27.53
C ARG A 593 -5.36 -9.90 26.82
N PRO A 594 -6.22 -10.68 27.49
CA PRO A 594 -7.03 -11.69 26.82
C PRO A 594 -7.92 -11.02 25.75
N MET A 595 -7.90 -11.56 24.53
CA MET A 595 -8.68 -11.00 23.43
C MET A 595 -10.00 -11.75 23.25
N PRO A 596 -11.08 -11.10 22.76
CA PRO A 596 -12.34 -11.76 22.55
C PRO A 596 -12.28 -12.78 21.42
N LEU A 597 -13.02 -13.86 21.60
CA LEU A 597 -13.35 -14.82 20.56
C LEU A 597 -14.74 -14.51 20.02
N VAL A 598 -14.95 -14.76 18.74
CA VAL A 598 -16.25 -14.58 18.06
C VAL A 598 -16.77 -15.95 17.64
N ARG A 599 -17.90 -16.34 18.19
CA ARG A 599 -18.64 -17.54 17.78
C ARG A 599 -19.58 -17.18 16.64
N MET A 600 -19.54 -17.96 15.58
CA MET A 600 -20.30 -17.69 14.36
C MET A 600 -20.78 -18.98 13.69
N LEU A 601 -21.82 -18.86 12.89
CA LEU A 601 -22.23 -19.87 11.93
C LEU A 601 -21.58 -19.53 10.58
N GLU A 602 -20.61 -20.34 10.13
CA GLU A 602 -19.85 -20.09 8.91
C GLU A 602 -20.66 -20.48 7.64
N VAL A 603 -21.78 -19.82 7.45
CA VAL A 603 -22.70 -20.00 6.32
C VAL A 603 -23.02 -18.65 5.70
N GLU A 604 -22.92 -18.54 4.39
CA GLU A 604 -23.36 -17.34 3.66
C GLU A 604 -24.86 -17.42 3.42
N LEU A 605 -25.57 -16.42 3.89
CA LEU A 605 -27.02 -16.31 3.85
C LEU A 605 -27.44 -15.10 3.02
N TYR A 606 -28.64 -15.15 2.46
CA TYR A 606 -29.25 -13.99 1.84
C TYR A 606 -30.76 -13.89 2.15
N PRO A 607 -31.28 -12.68 2.34
CA PRO A 607 -32.67 -12.48 2.60
C PRO A 607 -33.53 -12.78 1.37
N THR A 608 -34.62 -13.49 1.58
CA THR A 608 -35.62 -13.80 0.55
C THR A 608 -36.98 -13.33 1.02
N LEU A 609 -37.67 -12.56 0.20
CA LEU A 609 -39.03 -12.09 0.53
C LEU A 609 -39.98 -13.26 0.79
N LEU A 610 -40.87 -13.14 1.79
CA LEU A 610 -41.82 -14.18 2.14
C LEU A 610 -42.79 -14.53 1.00
N SER A 611 -43.17 -13.58 0.15
CA SER A 611 -43.94 -13.84 -1.05
C SER A 611 -43.23 -14.83 -2.00
N LYS A 612 -41.92 -14.70 -2.13
CA LYS A 612 -41.10 -15.61 -2.94
C LYS A 612 -40.86 -16.95 -2.23
N ALA A 613 -40.65 -16.93 -0.93
CA ALA A 613 -40.55 -18.16 -0.10
C ALA A 613 -41.80 -19.01 -0.18
N ARG A 614 -42.99 -18.38 -0.16
CA ARG A 614 -44.28 -19.03 -0.38
C ARG A 614 -44.38 -19.74 -1.73
N SER A 615 -43.82 -19.12 -2.79
CA SER A 615 -43.76 -19.75 -4.11
C SER A 615 -42.89 -21.01 -4.15
N PHE A 616 -41.93 -21.13 -3.22
CA PHE A 616 -41.11 -22.34 -3.04
C PHE A 616 -41.80 -23.38 -2.11
N GLY A 617 -43.01 -23.14 -1.67
CA GLY A 617 -43.82 -24.07 -0.88
C GLY A 617 -43.78 -23.85 0.63
N LEU A 618 -43.25 -22.72 1.11
CA LEU A 618 -43.28 -22.40 2.53
C LEU A 618 -44.74 -22.24 3.01
N SER A 619 -45.12 -22.92 4.11
CA SER A 619 -46.45 -22.92 4.64
C SER A 619 -46.92 -21.54 5.12
N ASP A 620 -48.24 -21.28 5.02
CA ASP A 620 -48.84 -20.03 5.51
C ASP A 620 -48.64 -19.84 7.03
N GLN A 621 -48.53 -20.93 7.78
CA GLN A 621 -48.24 -20.89 9.23
C GLN A 621 -46.85 -20.26 9.48
N TRP A 622 -45.84 -20.68 8.74
CA TRP A 622 -44.48 -20.07 8.87
C TRP A 622 -44.44 -18.64 8.33
N VAL A 623 -45.15 -18.38 7.24
CA VAL A 623 -45.24 -17.00 6.72
C VAL A 623 -45.80 -16.07 7.78
N GLN A 624 -46.87 -16.48 8.46
CA GLN A 624 -47.48 -15.69 9.53
C GLN A 624 -46.55 -15.53 10.75
N ALA A 625 -45.87 -16.60 11.16
CA ALA A 625 -44.91 -16.55 12.27
C ALA A 625 -43.75 -15.57 11.98
N LEU A 626 -43.18 -15.61 10.79
CA LEU A 626 -42.10 -14.73 10.35
C LEU A 626 -42.58 -13.28 10.19
N VAL A 627 -43.79 -13.04 9.65
CA VAL A 627 -44.40 -11.69 9.60
C VAL A 627 -44.62 -11.13 11.00
N LYS A 628 -45.07 -11.98 11.93
CA LYS A 628 -45.28 -11.56 13.33
C LYS A 628 -43.95 -11.21 14.01
N ARG A 629 -42.89 -11.95 13.71
CA ARG A 629 -41.56 -11.69 14.24
C ARG A 629 -40.98 -10.36 13.71
N ASP A 630 -41.10 -10.14 12.43
CA ASP A 630 -40.62 -8.91 11.76
C ASP A 630 -41.63 -8.42 10.71
N PRO A 631 -42.55 -7.52 11.08
CA PRO A 631 -43.56 -7.00 10.15
C PRO A 631 -42.98 -6.03 9.10
N VAL A 632 -41.75 -5.54 9.30
CA VAL A 632 -41.12 -4.56 8.43
C VAL A 632 -40.37 -5.24 7.29
N ARG A 633 -39.41 -6.15 7.60
CA ARG A 633 -38.59 -6.82 6.61
C ARG A 633 -39.36 -7.86 5.81
N ARG A 634 -40.24 -8.61 6.43
CA ARG A 634 -41.09 -9.67 5.79
C ARG A 634 -40.26 -10.62 4.92
N GLN A 635 -39.22 -11.18 5.52
CA GLN A 635 -38.21 -11.99 4.84
C GLN A 635 -37.90 -13.25 5.65
N VAL A 636 -37.24 -14.20 4.98
CA VAL A 636 -36.60 -15.38 5.55
C VAL A 636 -35.16 -15.44 5.04
N LEU A 637 -34.23 -15.93 5.83
CA LEU A 637 -32.86 -16.14 5.44
C LEU A 637 -32.69 -17.47 4.70
N ARG A 638 -32.02 -17.42 3.56
CA ARG A 638 -31.79 -18.58 2.70
C ARG A 638 -30.28 -18.83 2.55
N VAL A 639 -29.90 -20.09 2.64
CA VAL A 639 -28.50 -20.52 2.51
C VAL A 639 -28.03 -20.32 1.07
N LYS A 640 -26.92 -19.60 0.89
CA LYS A 640 -26.21 -19.45 -0.38
C LYS A 640 -25.07 -20.47 -0.51
N GLY A 641 -24.40 -20.79 0.61
CA GLY A 641 -23.34 -21.79 0.70
C GLY A 641 -22.69 -21.79 2.07
N CYS A 642 -21.99 -22.86 2.40
CA CYS A 642 -21.18 -22.95 3.61
C CYS A 642 -19.71 -22.64 3.30
N LEU A 643 -18.97 -22.12 4.28
CA LEU A 643 -17.54 -21.99 4.15
C LEU A 643 -16.91 -23.40 4.21
N ALA A 644 -16.00 -23.68 3.32
CA ALA A 644 -15.30 -24.96 3.28
C ALA A 644 -14.51 -25.23 4.58
N GLY A 645 -14.59 -26.44 5.11
CA GLY A 645 -14.02 -26.81 6.40
C GLY A 645 -14.77 -26.26 7.62
N SER A 646 -15.98 -25.72 7.45
CA SER A 646 -16.85 -25.29 8.56
C SER A 646 -17.65 -26.46 9.13
N LYS A 647 -18.12 -26.34 10.39
CA LYS A 647 -18.99 -27.34 11.02
C LYS A 647 -20.37 -27.41 10.36
N ALA A 648 -20.76 -26.40 9.61
CA ALA A 648 -22.02 -26.36 8.85
C ALA A 648 -21.91 -27.07 7.49
N GLU A 649 -20.69 -27.30 6.99
CA GLU A 649 -20.44 -27.97 5.73
C GLU A 649 -21.06 -29.37 5.74
N ASN A 650 -21.69 -29.78 4.66
CA ASN A 650 -22.42 -31.04 4.51
C ASN A 650 -23.69 -31.22 5.38
N LEU A 651 -24.03 -30.27 6.25
CA LEU A 651 -25.27 -30.25 7.01
C LEU A 651 -26.33 -29.33 6.36
N LEU A 652 -25.89 -28.15 5.93
CA LEU A 652 -26.75 -27.18 5.25
C LEU A 652 -26.46 -27.18 3.74
N GLU A 653 -27.49 -27.09 2.94
CA GLU A 653 -27.43 -27.08 1.50
C GLU A 653 -27.83 -25.73 0.91
N GLN A 654 -27.31 -25.44 -0.27
CA GLN A 654 -27.73 -24.24 -0.99
C GLN A 654 -29.24 -24.25 -1.26
N GLY A 655 -29.89 -23.21 -0.80
CA GLY A 655 -31.33 -23.06 -0.98
C GLY A 655 -32.17 -23.36 0.25
N ASP A 656 -31.62 -23.94 1.30
CA ASP A 656 -32.28 -24.10 2.59
C ASP A 656 -32.78 -22.78 3.11
N MET A 657 -34.01 -22.74 3.64
CA MET A 657 -34.53 -21.58 4.36
C MET A 657 -34.42 -21.80 5.87
N VAL A 658 -33.73 -20.92 6.55
CA VAL A 658 -33.60 -20.96 8.02
C VAL A 658 -34.85 -20.30 8.62
N LEU A 659 -35.71 -21.10 9.19
CA LEU A 659 -37.00 -20.65 9.74
C LEU A 659 -36.90 -20.24 11.20
N ALA A 660 -36.18 -21.02 12.01
CA ALA A 660 -36.01 -20.78 13.43
C ALA A 660 -34.66 -21.29 13.94
N ILE A 661 -34.21 -20.73 15.06
CA ILE A 661 -33.09 -21.22 15.86
C ILE A 661 -33.66 -21.49 17.28
N ASN A 662 -33.42 -22.71 17.79
CA ASN A 662 -33.93 -23.13 19.08
C ASN A 662 -35.44 -22.87 19.20
N LYS A 663 -36.19 -23.09 18.11
CA LYS A 663 -37.64 -22.86 17.96
C LYS A 663 -38.08 -21.38 17.93
N GLU A 664 -37.17 -20.43 18.03
CA GLU A 664 -37.45 -18.99 17.85
C GLU A 664 -37.34 -18.60 16.40
N PRO A 665 -38.37 -17.98 15.78
CA PRO A 665 -38.30 -17.54 14.36
C PRO A 665 -37.20 -16.55 14.12
N VAL A 666 -36.47 -16.72 12.97
CA VAL A 666 -35.31 -15.92 12.55
C VAL A 666 -35.61 -15.19 11.26
N THR A 667 -35.36 -13.89 11.21
CA THR A 667 -35.64 -13.04 10.05
C THR A 667 -34.46 -12.20 9.60
N CYS A 668 -33.42 -12.07 10.43
CA CYS A 668 -32.25 -11.22 10.13
C CYS A 668 -30.94 -11.85 10.62
N PHE A 669 -29.83 -11.33 10.14
CA PHE A 669 -28.50 -11.86 10.49
C PHE A 669 -28.20 -11.68 11.98
N ARG A 670 -28.65 -10.58 12.60
CA ARG A 670 -28.48 -10.32 14.04
C ARG A 670 -29.15 -11.38 14.92
N ASP A 671 -30.27 -11.98 14.49
CA ASP A 671 -30.92 -13.09 15.23
C ASP A 671 -29.95 -14.29 15.34
N ILE A 672 -29.20 -14.59 14.28
CA ILE A 672 -28.20 -15.68 14.25
C ILE A 672 -27.00 -15.32 15.14
N GLU A 673 -26.48 -14.10 15.04
CA GLU A 673 -25.39 -13.63 15.88
C GLU A 673 -25.74 -13.71 17.37
N ASN A 674 -26.91 -13.25 17.73
CA ASN A 674 -27.42 -13.33 19.13
C ASN A 674 -27.52 -14.77 19.62
N ALA A 675 -27.99 -15.69 18.76
CA ALA A 675 -28.07 -17.10 19.10
C ALA A 675 -26.68 -17.73 19.30
N CYS A 676 -25.70 -17.36 18.46
CA CYS A 676 -24.31 -17.78 18.63
C CYS A 676 -23.70 -17.23 19.94
N GLN A 677 -23.93 -15.97 20.25
CA GLN A 677 -23.46 -15.33 21.49
C GLN A 677 -24.08 -15.92 22.74
N ALA A 678 -25.35 -16.32 22.67
CA ALA A 678 -26.04 -16.97 23.79
C ALA A 678 -25.36 -18.30 24.20
N LEU A 679 -24.74 -19.02 23.24
CA LEU A 679 -23.97 -20.24 23.51
C LEU A 679 -22.68 -19.96 24.30
N ASP A 680 -22.06 -18.80 24.16
CA ASP A 680 -20.84 -18.44 24.92
C ASP A 680 -21.16 -18.20 26.40
N ASN A 681 -22.42 -17.93 26.75
CA ASN A 681 -22.89 -17.67 28.10
C ASN A 681 -23.58 -18.91 28.72
N SER A 682 -23.76 -20.00 27.96
CA SER A 682 -24.32 -21.25 28.43
C SER A 682 -23.20 -22.23 28.82
N ASP A 683 -23.46 -23.08 29.79
CA ASP A 683 -22.54 -24.21 30.16
C ASP A 683 -22.54 -25.33 29.11
N ASP A 684 -23.19 -25.13 27.98
CA ASP A 684 -23.29 -26.11 26.90
C ASP A 684 -21.96 -26.23 26.15
N ALA A 685 -21.20 -27.27 26.46
CA ALA A 685 -19.86 -27.51 25.93
C ALA A 685 -19.81 -27.72 24.40
N ASP A 686 -20.94 -28.10 23.78
CA ASP A 686 -20.95 -28.58 22.39
C ASP A 686 -21.06 -27.45 21.35
N GLY A 687 -21.51 -26.25 21.73
CA GLY A 687 -21.61 -25.09 20.85
C GLY A 687 -22.48 -25.32 19.62
N ASN A 688 -23.55 -26.09 19.73
CA ASN A 688 -24.45 -26.44 18.65
C ASN A 688 -25.72 -25.58 18.67
N LEU A 689 -26.21 -25.22 17.47
CA LEU A 689 -27.50 -24.58 17.25
C LEU A 689 -28.52 -25.60 16.72
N ASN A 690 -29.70 -25.62 17.27
CA ASN A 690 -30.81 -26.39 16.71
C ASN A 690 -31.56 -25.50 15.71
N LEU A 691 -31.33 -25.77 14.39
CA LEU A 691 -31.95 -25.03 13.31
C LEU A 691 -33.19 -25.75 12.80
N THR A 692 -34.31 -25.05 12.72
CA THR A 692 -35.49 -25.49 11.95
C THR A 692 -35.33 -24.91 10.54
N ILE A 693 -35.18 -25.78 9.54
CA ILE A 693 -34.99 -25.38 8.14
C ILE A 693 -36.15 -25.93 7.27
N PHE A 694 -36.31 -25.28 6.12
CA PHE A 694 -37.19 -25.77 5.07
C PHE A 694 -36.33 -26.12 3.83
N ARG A 695 -36.31 -27.40 3.49
CA ARG A 695 -35.53 -28.00 2.39
C ARG A 695 -36.46 -28.81 1.50
N GLN A 696 -36.49 -28.47 0.20
CA GLN A 696 -37.23 -29.25 -0.83
C GLN A 696 -38.70 -29.60 -0.44
N GLY A 697 -39.41 -28.62 0.10
CA GLY A 697 -40.81 -28.81 0.49
C GLY A 697 -41.05 -29.45 1.87
N ARG A 698 -39.99 -29.69 2.64
CA ARG A 698 -40.07 -30.34 3.97
C ARG A 698 -39.44 -29.47 5.03
N GLU A 699 -40.09 -29.42 6.18
CA GLU A 699 -39.53 -28.87 7.40
C GLU A 699 -38.73 -29.93 8.13
N MET A 700 -37.56 -29.56 8.64
CA MET A 700 -36.68 -30.43 9.42
C MET A 700 -35.87 -29.66 10.45
N ASP A 701 -35.61 -30.30 11.57
CA ASP A 701 -34.69 -29.81 12.60
C ASP A 701 -33.32 -30.43 12.38
N ILE A 702 -32.27 -29.59 12.37
CA ILE A 702 -30.88 -29.99 12.19
C ILE A 702 -30.04 -29.37 13.30
N LEU A 703 -29.20 -30.17 13.93
CA LEU A 703 -28.21 -29.71 14.89
C LEU A 703 -26.92 -29.33 14.12
N VAL A 704 -26.57 -28.06 14.17
CA VAL A 704 -25.42 -27.50 13.44
C VAL A 704 -24.41 -26.91 14.42
N GLY A 705 -23.15 -27.35 14.33
CA GLY A 705 -22.06 -26.80 15.12
C GLY A 705 -21.72 -25.36 14.71
N THR A 706 -21.29 -24.57 15.68
CA THR A 706 -20.75 -23.21 15.45
C THR A 706 -19.23 -23.21 15.48
N ASP A 707 -18.62 -22.33 14.68
CA ASP A 707 -17.17 -22.11 14.65
C ASP A 707 -16.80 -20.92 15.53
N VAL A 708 -15.62 -20.99 16.15
CA VAL A 708 -15.07 -19.93 16.99
C VAL A 708 -13.81 -19.39 16.29
N ARG A 709 -13.77 -18.08 16.09
CA ARG A 709 -12.67 -17.38 15.44
C ARG A 709 -12.10 -16.31 16.36
N ASP A 710 -10.77 -16.17 16.32
CA ASP A 710 -10.12 -15.01 16.91
C ASP A 710 -10.14 -13.82 15.95
N GLY A 711 -9.69 -12.68 16.42
CA GLY A 711 -9.59 -11.46 15.62
C GLY A 711 -8.15 -11.15 15.15
N ILE A 712 -7.24 -12.11 15.18
CA ILE A 712 -5.82 -11.83 14.85
C ILE A 712 -5.59 -11.84 13.33
N GLY A 713 -6.36 -12.64 12.57
CA GLY A 713 -6.22 -12.80 11.12
C GLY A 713 -5.05 -13.71 10.76
N THR A 714 -4.47 -13.52 9.57
CA THR A 714 -3.32 -14.31 9.11
C THR A 714 -2.08 -13.96 9.93
N THR A 715 -1.48 -14.96 10.56
CA THR A 715 -0.33 -14.82 11.48
C THR A 715 0.96 -15.45 10.96
N ARG A 716 0.91 -16.09 9.78
CA ARG A 716 2.02 -16.84 9.23
C ARG A 716 2.07 -16.75 7.72
N VAL A 717 3.23 -16.42 7.19
CA VAL A 717 3.48 -16.22 5.76
C VAL A 717 4.81 -16.85 5.41
N ILE A 718 4.88 -17.60 4.31
CA ILE A 718 6.12 -18.20 3.81
C ILE A 718 6.40 -17.67 2.41
N ASN A 719 7.63 -17.25 2.17
CA ASN A 719 8.12 -16.93 0.83
C ASN A 719 8.99 -18.10 0.34
N TRP A 720 8.65 -18.63 -0.83
CA TRP A 720 9.39 -19.73 -1.47
C TRP A 720 9.47 -19.51 -2.97
N CYS A 721 10.68 -19.53 -3.52
CA CYS A 721 10.90 -19.34 -4.97
C CYS A 721 10.23 -18.07 -5.55
N GLY A 722 9.92 -17.08 -4.70
CA GLY A 722 9.25 -15.84 -5.08
C GLY A 722 7.72 -15.91 -5.10
N CYS A 723 7.09 -16.97 -4.56
CA CYS A 723 5.67 -16.93 -4.19
C CYS A 723 5.49 -16.70 -2.69
N ILE A 724 4.36 -16.09 -2.36
CA ILE A 724 3.89 -15.93 -0.99
C ILE A 724 2.80 -16.96 -0.76
N VAL A 725 3.01 -17.82 0.23
CA VAL A 725 2.06 -18.88 0.60
C VAL A 725 1.57 -18.69 2.03
N GLN A 726 0.31 -19.05 2.25
CA GLN A 726 -0.41 -18.94 3.51
C GLN A 726 -1.44 -20.05 3.66
N GLU A 727 -2.04 -20.18 4.82
CA GLU A 727 -3.27 -20.97 4.96
C GLU A 727 -4.42 -20.33 4.17
N PRO A 728 -5.38 -21.13 3.65
CA PRO A 728 -6.55 -20.58 2.97
C PRO A 728 -7.35 -19.68 3.91
N HIS A 729 -7.40 -18.39 3.60
CA HIS A 729 -8.14 -17.41 4.39
C HIS A 729 -9.66 -17.51 4.15
N SER A 730 -10.46 -16.83 4.99
CA SER A 730 -11.92 -16.94 4.98
C SER A 730 -12.58 -16.68 3.61
N ALA A 731 -12.06 -15.75 2.82
CA ALA A 731 -12.62 -15.46 1.49
C ALA A 731 -12.36 -16.60 0.48
N VAL A 732 -11.25 -17.33 0.61
CA VAL A 732 -10.97 -18.53 -0.19
C VAL A 732 -11.86 -19.69 0.26
N ARG A 733 -12.01 -19.89 1.57
CA ARG A 733 -12.91 -20.91 2.14
C ARG A 733 -14.37 -20.66 1.77
N ALA A 734 -14.78 -19.41 1.62
CA ALA A 734 -16.13 -19.01 1.20
C ALA A 734 -16.48 -19.39 -0.25
N LEU A 735 -15.51 -19.88 -1.06
CA LEU A 735 -15.78 -20.49 -2.37
C LEU A 735 -16.41 -21.89 -2.23
N GLY A 736 -16.41 -22.47 -1.02
CA GLY A 736 -17.04 -23.76 -0.71
C GLY A 736 -16.26 -24.96 -1.20
N TYR A 737 -14.95 -24.83 -1.44
CA TYR A 737 -14.09 -25.91 -1.92
C TYR A 737 -12.71 -25.87 -1.25
N LEU A 738 -12.24 -27.03 -0.80
CA LEU A 738 -10.87 -27.31 -0.41
C LEU A 738 -10.41 -28.59 -1.11
N PRO A 739 -9.11 -28.71 -1.47
CA PRO A 739 -8.61 -29.94 -2.08
C PRO A 739 -8.76 -31.16 -1.17
N GLU A 740 -9.13 -32.32 -1.73
CA GLU A 740 -9.32 -33.57 -0.97
C GLU A 740 -8.01 -34.10 -0.38
N GLU A 741 -6.87 -33.87 -1.05
CA GLU A 741 -5.56 -34.35 -0.64
C GLU A 741 -5.00 -33.63 0.60
N GLY A 742 -5.77 -32.74 1.17
CA GLY A 742 -5.42 -31.88 2.28
C GLY A 742 -5.79 -30.45 1.96
N HIS A 743 -5.95 -29.62 2.98
CA HIS A 743 -6.36 -28.23 2.79
C HIS A 743 -5.29 -27.43 2.03
N GLY A 744 -4.10 -27.97 1.90
CA GLY A 744 -3.02 -27.44 1.11
C GLY A 744 -2.49 -26.11 1.63
N VAL A 745 -1.58 -25.59 0.84
CA VAL A 745 -0.98 -24.28 1.07
C VAL A 745 -1.42 -23.39 -0.07
N TYR A 746 -2.10 -22.30 0.26
CA TYR A 746 -2.64 -21.37 -0.71
C TYR A 746 -1.58 -20.38 -1.20
N VAL A 747 -1.41 -20.27 -2.52
CA VAL A 747 -0.53 -19.28 -3.15
C VAL A 747 -1.27 -17.94 -3.25
N ALA A 748 -0.94 -17.02 -2.35
CA ALA A 748 -1.58 -15.71 -2.28
C ALA A 748 -1.05 -14.75 -3.35
N ARG A 749 0.26 -14.81 -3.64
CA ARG A 749 0.94 -13.89 -4.55
C ARG A 749 2.20 -14.52 -5.14
N TRP A 750 2.69 -13.93 -6.21
CA TRP A 750 3.96 -14.27 -6.86
C TRP A 750 4.70 -12.98 -7.28
N CYS A 751 6.02 -13.07 -7.41
CA CYS A 751 6.86 -11.94 -7.78
C CYS A 751 7.34 -12.07 -9.23
N HIS A 752 7.34 -10.98 -9.97
CA HIS A 752 7.92 -10.92 -11.31
C HIS A 752 9.41 -11.30 -11.30
N GLY A 753 9.85 -12.02 -12.33
CA GLY A 753 11.24 -12.46 -12.48
C GLY A 753 11.65 -13.62 -11.59
N SER A 754 10.80 -14.04 -10.67
CA SER A 754 11.05 -15.16 -9.76
C SER A 754 11.01 -16.53 -10.48
N PRO A 755 11.58 -17.59 -9.85
CA PRO A 755 11.42 -18.96 -10.36
C PRO A 755 9.96 -19.34 -10.58
N VAL A 756 9.06 -19.05 -9.64
CA VAL A 756 7.63 -19.37 -9.81
C VAL A 756 7.00 -18.66 -11.00
N HIS A 757 7.36 -17.39 -11.26
CA HIS A 757 6.91 -16.68 -12.45
C HIS A 757 7.40 -17.35 -13.74
N ARG A 758 8.69 -17.66 -13.80
CA ARG A 758 9.32 -18.26 -14.97
C ARG A 758 8.74 -19.62 -15.34
N TYR A 759 8.38 -20.43 -14.34
CA TYR A 759 7.86 -21.78 -14.51
C TYR A 759 6.33 -21.88 -14.38
N GLY A 760 5.64 -20.75 -14.23
CA GLY A 760 4.18 -20.66 -14.32
C GLY A 760 3.40 -21.07 -13.08
N LEU A 761 3.98 -20.96 -11.88
CA LEU A 761 3.24 -21.07 -10.63
C LEU A 761 2.76 -19.66 -10.23
N TYR A 762 1.47 -19.44 -10.35
CA TYR A 762 0.83 -18.17 -10.07
C TYR A 762 -0.05 -18.25 -8.83
N ALA A 763 -0.58 -17.11 -8.38
CA ALA A 763 -1.60 -17.05 -7.34
C ALA A 763 -2.88 -17.83 -7.73
N LEU A 764 -3.80 -17.93 -6.79
CA LEU A 764 -5.11 -18.59 -6.93
C LEU A 764 -5.03 -20.11 -7.09
N GLN A 765 -4.02 -20.72 -6.47
CA GLN A 765 -3.81 -22.16 -6.49
C GLN A 765 -3.44 -22.65 -5.08
N TRP A 766 -3.76 -23.90 -4.80
CA TRP A 766 -3.20 -24.65 -3.68
C TRP A 766 -2.02 -25.48 -4.14
N ILE A 767 -0.96 -25.51 -3.37
CA ILE A 767 0.12 -26.51 -3.51
C ILE A 767 -0.26 -27.71 -2.66
N VAL A 768 -0.53 -28.84 -3.28
CA VAL A 768 -0.99 -30.05 -2.58
C VAL A 768 0.09 -31.14 -2.50
N GLU A 769 1.13 -31.06 -3.35
CA GLU A 769 2.23 -32.03 -3.36
C GLU A 769 3.52 -31.39 -3.89
N ILE A 770 4.66 -31.72 -3.28
CA ILE A 770 6.01 -31.36 -3.74
C ILE A 770 6.86 -32.63 -3.80
N ASN A 771 7.44 -32.96 -4.96
CA ASN A 771 8.27 -34.14 -5.21
C ASN A 771 7.62 -35.45 -4.72
N GLY A 772 6.30 -35.62 -4.91
CA GLY A 772 5.55 -36.81 -4.46
C GLY A 772 5.19 -36.81 -2.97
N LYS A 773 5.60 -35.81 -2.19
CA LYS A 773 5.25 -35.67 -0.77
C LYS A 773 3.99 -34.80 -0.66
N PRO A 774 2.94 -35.27 0.03
CA PRO A 774 1.72 -34.48 0.24
C PRO A 774 2.01 -33.26 1.13
N ILE A 775 1.32 -32.16 0.86
CA ILE A 775 1.45 -30.88 1.57
C ILE A 775 0.09 -30.51 2.17
N PRO A 776 -0.27 -31.06 3.34
CA PRO A 776 -1.55 -30.77 3.99
C PRO A 776 -1.59 -29.37 4.65
N ASP A 777 -0.44 -28.84 5.07
CA ASP A 777 -0.33 -27.60 5.84
C ASP A 777 1.02 -26.90 5.64
N LEU A 778 1.21 -25.75 6.28
CA LEU A 778 2.43 -24.95 6.20
C LEU A 778 3.64 -25.64 6.88
N ASP A 779 3.44 -26.51 7.89
CA ASP A 779 4.53 -27.20 8.56
C ASP A 779 5.11 -28.31 7.66
N ALA A 780 4.24 -29.06 6.99
CA ALA A 780 4.65 -30.00 5.96
C ALA A 780 5.34 -29.30 4.79
N PHE A 781 4.84 -28.14 4.39
CA PHE A 781 5.45 -27.31 3.34
C PHE A 781 6.88 -26.90 3.71
N ILE A 782 7.09 -26.38 4.92
CA ILE A 782 8.44 -26.01 5.42
C ILE A 782 9.34 -27.24 5.48
N SER A 783 8.85 -28.34 6.02
CA SER A 783 9.64 -29.58 6.18
C SER A 783 10.16 -30.08 4.83
N VAL A 784 9.30 -30.05 3.79
CA VAL A 784 9.69 -30.50 2.44
C VAL A 784 10.59 -29.47 1.75
N THR A 785 10.27 -28.18 1.81
CA THR A 785 11.05 -27.15 1.11
C THR A 785 12.44 -26.92 1.73
N LYS A 786 12.61 -27.21 3.02
CA LYS A 786 13.90 -27.14 3.72
C LYS A 786 14.90 -28.17 3.19
N GLU A 787 14.43 -29.29 2.66
CA GLU A 787 15.29 -30.36 2.11
C GLU A 787 15.78 -30.06 0.69
N LEU A 788 15.12 -29.14 -0.05
CA LEU A 788 15.43 -28.83 -1.44
C LEU A 788 16.75 -28.06 -1.57
N GLU A 789 17.56 -28.44 -2.55
CA GLU A 789 18.86 -27.81 -2.78
C GLU A 789 18.80 -26.75 -3.90
N HIS A 790 19.80 -25.84 -3.89
CA HIS A 790 19.95 -24.85 -4.95
C HIS A 790 20.16 -25.52 -6.31
N GLY A 791 19.41 -25.06 -7.33
CA GLY A 791 19.49 -25.59 -8.69
C GLY A 791 18.70 -26.88 -8.91
N GLU A 792 18.09 -27.47 -7.88
CA GLU A 792 17.25 -28.66 -7.97
C GLU A 792 15.97 -28.37 -8.77
N PHE A 793 15.55 -29.33 -9.61
CA PHE A 793 14.24 -29.30 -10.25
C PHE A 793 13.21 -29.93 -9.34
N VAL A 794 12.19 -29.14 -9.02
CA VAL A 794 11.14 -29.47 -8.05
C VAL A 794 9.84 -29.68 -8.79
N ARG A 795 9.25 -30.88 -8.68
CA ARG A 795 7.92 -31.17 -9.20
C ARG A 795 6.87 -30.68 -8.21
N VAL A 796 5.94 -29.86 -8.68
CA VAL A 796 4.88 -29.30 -7.86
C VAL A 796 3.53 -29.65 -8.45
N ARG A 797 2.65 -30.26 -7.64
CA ARG A 797 1.25 -30.48 -8.00
C ARG A 797 0.40 -29.42 -7.32
N THR A 798 -0.42 -28.75 -8.12
CA THR A 798 -1.29 -27.67 -7.66
C THR A 798 -2.74 -27.96 -8.05
N VAL A 799 -3.67 -27.32 -7.34
CA VAL A 799 -5.09 -27.30 -7.66
C VAL A 799 -5.53 -25.86 -7.73
N HIS A 800 -6.10 -25.45 -8.87
CA HIS A 800 -6.61 -24.09 -9.04
C HIS A 800 -7.93 -23.90 -8.29
N LEU A 801 -8.32 -22.65 -7.99
CA LEU A 801 -9.59 -22.32 -7.30
C LEU A 801 -10.84 -22.90 -7.96
N ASN A 802 -10.80 -23.23 -9.25
CA ASN A 802 -11.89 -23.92 -9.97
C ASN A 802 -11.83 -25.46 -9.88
N GLY A 803 -10.97 -26.01 -9.02
CA GLY A 803 -10.77 -27.44 -8.84
C GLY A 803 -9.90 -28.12 -9.90
N LYS A 804 -9.36 -27.41 -10.88
CA LYS A 804 -8.54 -27.97 -11.95
C LYS A 804 -7.13 -28.31 -11.46
N PRO A 805 -6.69 -29.58 -11.48
CA PRO A 805 -5.34 -29.95 -11.10
C PRO A 805 -4.33 -29.60 -12.18
N ARG A 806 -3.12 -29.28 -11.76
CA ARG A 806 -1.98 -29.00 -12.62
C ARG A 806 -0.70 -29.54 -12.01
N VAL A 807 0.23 -30.00 -12.83
CA VAL A 807 1.58 -30.37 -12.43
C VAL A 807 2.56 -29.49 -13.21
N LEU A 808 3.52 -28.96 -12.50
CA LEU A 808 4.60 -28.16 -13.08
C LEU A 808 5.94 -28.56 -12.45
N THR A 809 7.02 -28.20 -13.12
CA THR A 809 8.37 -28.38 -12.58
C THR A 809 9.04 -27.02 -12.57
N LEU A 810 9.60 -26.61 -11.45
CA LEU A 810 10.37 -25.37 -11.32
C LEU A 810 11.78 -25.69 -10.85
N LYS A 811 12.72 -24.77 -11.13
CA LYS A 811 14.10 -24.87 -10.67
C LYS A 811 14.26 -24.01 -9.42
N GLN A 812 14.70 -24.62 -8.31
CA GLN A 812 14.98 -23.93 -7.04
C GLN A 812 16.15 -22.95 -7.20
N ASP A 813 15.95 -21.71 -6.81
CA ASP A 813 17.00 -20.69 -6.76
C ASP A 813 17.10 -20.11 -5.33
N LEU A 814 18.06 -20.61 -4.56
CA LEU A 814 18.30 -20.14 -3.19
C LEU A 814 19.23 -18.92 -3.15
N HIS A 815 19.89 -18.59 -4.27
CA HIS A 815 20.81 -17.46 -4.33
C HIS A 815 20.06 -16.13 -4.26
N TYR A 816 19.07 -15.95 -5.12
CA TYR A 816 18.26 -14.72 -5.17
C TYR A 816 16.91 -14.85 -4.45
N TRP A 817 16.44 -16.07 -4.24
CA TRP A 817 15.13 -16.38 -3.68
C TRP A 817 15.22 -17.35 -2.49
N PRO A 818 15.86 -16.94 -1.39
CA PRO A 818 15.92 -17.77 -0.20
C PRO A 818 14.51 -18.03 0.34
N THR A 819 14.30 -19.21 0.92
CA THR A 819 13.04 -19.53 1.60
C THR A 819 13.06 -18.94 3.00
N TRP A 820 12.05 -18.17 3.34
CA TRP A 820 11.90 -17.55 4.65
C TRP A 820 10.45 -17.57 5.12
N GLU A 821 10.29 -17.56 6.42
CA GLU A 821 9.01 -17.47 7.11
C GLU A 821 8.91 -16.14 7.84
N LEU A 822 7.73 -15.53 7.80
CA LEU A 822 7.33 -14.41 8.65
C LEU A 822 6.19 -14.89 9.53
N ARG A 823 6.38 -14.83 10.86
CA ARG A 823 5.42 -15.31 11.85
C ARG A 823 5.19 -14.27 12.93
N PHE A 824 3.93 -14.09 13.28
CA PHE A 824 3.54 -13.22 14.39
C PHE A 824 3.78 -13.94 15.72
N ASP A 825 4.47 -13.29 16.64
CA ASP A 825 4.70 -13.75 18.00
C ASP A 825 3.77 -13.00 18.95
N PRO A 826 2.70 -13.64 19.46
CA PRO A 826 1.73 -12.97 20.32
C PRO A 826 2.29 -12.58 21.70
N ASP A 827 3.35 -13.26 22.16
CA ASP A 827 3.99 -12.98 23.44
C ASP A 827 4.76 -11.67 23.45
N THR A 828 5.30 -11.28 22.30
CA THR A 828 6.08 -10.04 22.11
C THR A 828 5.36 -9.03 21.22
N ALA A 829 4.22 -9.40 20.60
CA ALA A 829 3.47 -8.62 19.62
C ALA A 829 4.32 -8.14 18.43
N VAL A 830 5.31 -8.94 18.02
CA VAL A 830 6.25 -8.61 16.93
C VAL A 830 6.19 -9.69 15.85
N TRP A 831 6.22 -9.25 14.60
CA TRP A 831 6.44 -10.14 13.47
C TRP A 831 7.92 -10.50 13.38
N ARG A 832 8.22 -11.81 13.34
CA ARG A 832 9.60 -12.33 13.26
C ARG A 832 9.83 -12.96 11.91
N ARG A 833 10.89 -12.51 11.23
CA ARG A 833 11.36 -13.12 9.99
C ARG A 833 12.45 -14.15 10.30
N GLN A 834 12.26 -15.36 9.81
CA GLN A 834 13.22 -16.46 9.95
C GLN A 834 13.59 -17.02 8.58
N ILE A 835 14.89 -17.18 8.33
CA ILE A 835 15.35 -17.87 7.12
C ILE A 835 15.17 -19.39 7.36
N VAL A 836 14.43 -20.02 6.47
CA VAL A 836 14.20 -21.48 6.47
C VAL A 836 15.33 -22.19 5.71
N LYS A 837 15.65 -21.68 4.51
CA LYS A 837 16.72 -22.21 3.65
C LYS A 837 17.29 -21.07 2.80
N ALA A 838 18.61 -20.96 2.78
CA ALA A 838 19.38 -20.06 1.92
C ALA A 838 20.60 -20.80 1.39
N LEU A 839 21.30 -20.22 0.41
CA LEU A 839 22.55 -20.75 -0.12
C LEU A 839 23.66 -20.68 0.92
#